data_6b1779248c4364b0ab2a620453d63d61
#
_entry.id   6b1779248c4364b0ab2a620453d63d61
#
_cell.length_a   1.000
_cell.length_b   1.000
_cell.length_c   1.000
_cell.angle_alpha   90.00
_cell.angle_beta   90.00
_cell.angle_gamma   90.00
#
_symmetry.space_group_name_H-M   'P 1'
#
loop_
_entity.id
_entity.type
_entity.pdbx_description
1 polymer ?
#
loop_
_entity_poly.entity_id
_entity_poly.type
_entity_poly.pdbx_seq_one_letter_code
_entity_poly.pdbx_strand_id
1 'polypeptide(L)'
;MLEKVPRALVLRAMIVVSLIVCSPPLRAAVASSSASGMPSIEMKTSGMVHLPGFLPLHWEAKTGRLYLEIPRLDTDMLYFDSLPYGTGSNDLGLDRGQVSPAKLVRFERFGPKILLVRPNQYFRSSAKDPAEQLAVRQSFPESVLGSFTVAAENSAAAAGAVLVDATDFFLRDVHGVSDALGKQGSYKLDAARSAIAIDATKAFPTNTEVEAILTFTSDAPVRRSFVGDVTPDAHALTLREHQSFLELPAPGYTPRRFDSRAGYFQFSYRDYAAPLGAPLDQRFIVRHRLVKQDPGCVQACVPVKPIQYYVDRGAPEPIRSALVEGARWWDQAFQAAGWAPGTFRVDVLPEGADPMDARYNIIQWVHRFTRGWSYGHPVADPRTGEIIKGNVTLGSLRGRQDYLIAEALLSPYVTGKKITPGNDPMLAMALARTRQLAAHETGHTLGLAHNFAASAFPHAPSESVSVMDYPHPQVTLDLNGVPDLSAAYAVNIGLWDKVAINYGYRQFSDSSVERAGLDAILSDATKSGLVYITDEDARPPGGAHPFAHLWDNGPDAADELVRIMKIRVAALARFGENAIPEGAPLATLEDTLVPLYLMHRYQTEAATKIIGGLNYRYQLRGDGQMNAEIVSPDEQRKALRAVVKTLSADTLTLPEPLLKLFPPRPPDFERTRESLPAETGLTFDPIAAAESAADLTLAVLFDRERAARLVEYHARANTPSLAEVIDAALAVSRPRSAAPNSQSAFGAEVQAAVYARTVEALLTLAADPMTAVEARAITYAKLDDLRRRSDINSPLEAYLSHRIKQFQDDPEKFVAAKPIEAPPGMPIGGDEE
;
A
#
# COMPACT_ATOMS: atom_id res chain seq x y z
N MET A 1 46.55 12.38 23.79
CA MET A 1 47.26 12.21 25.07
C MET A 1 47.21 10.72 25.39
N LEU A 2 48.38 10.17 25.38
CA LEU A 2 48.74 8.80 25.72
C LEU A 2 48.57 8.53 27.23
N GLU A 3 48.25 7.30 27.57
CA GLU A 3 48.73 6.56 28.71
C GLU A 3 47.81 5.34 28.96
N LYS A 4 48.21 4.14 29.13
CA LYS A 4 49.42 3.30 29.32
C LYS A 4 48.91 1.91 29.68
N VAL A 5 49.45 0.94 29.01
CA VAL A 5 49.38 -0.49 29.36
C VAL A 5 50.42 -0.76 30.45
N PRO A 6 50.24 -1.78 31.32
CA PRO A 6 51.37 -2.68 31.53
C PRO A 6 51.09 -4.17 31.31
N ARG A 7 52.08 -4.79 30.69
CA ARG A 7 52.34 -6.24 30.57
C ARG A 7 52.93 -6.81 31.91
N ALA A 8 52.71 -8.07 32.11
CA ALA A 8 53.72 -9.09 32.48
C ALA A 8 52.99 -10.27 33.16
N LEU A 9 53.24 -11.49 33.00
CA LEU A 9 54.30 -12.45 32.78
C LEU A 9 53.78 -13.76 33.39
N VAL A 10 53.97 -14.95 33.06
CA VAL A 10 55.03 -15.91 32.77
C VAL A 10 54.50 -17.31 32.56
N LEU A 11 54.93 -17.92 31.56
CA LEU A 11 55.16 -19.31 31.19
C LEU A 11 55.38 -20.31 32.34
N ARG A 12 54.75 -21.52 32.28
CA ARG A 12 55.36 -22.80 32.61
C ARG A 12 54.74 -23.96 31.87
N ALA A 13 55.53 -24.57 31.03
CA ALA A 13 55.30 -25.89 30.42
C ALA A 13 55.60 -27.01 31.45
N MET A 14 54.76 -28.04 31.45
CA MET A 14 55.15 -29.36 31.99
C MET A 14 54.69 -30.43 30.97
N ILE A 15 55.69 -31.07 30.43
CA ILE A 15 55.64 -32.30 29.64
C ILE A 15 55.43 -33.48 30.61
N VAL A 16 54.36 -34.26 30.43
CA VAL A 16 54.31 -35.63 31.05
C VAL A 16 54.16 -36.64 29.92
N VAL A 17 55.17 -37.42 29.79
CA VAL A 17 55.25 -38.66 28.98
C VAL A 17 54.46 -39.74 29.75
N SER A 18 53.46 -40.34 29.10
CA SER A 18 52.85 -41.56 29.63
C SER A 18 52.88 -42.71 28.64
N LEU A 19 53.40 -43.80 29.15
CA LEU A 19 53.59 -45.06 28.50
C LEU A 19 52.30 -45.66 27.93
N ILE A 20 52.41 -46.18 26.73
CA ILE A 20 51.42 -47.07 26.08
C ILE A 20 51.55 -48.45 26.72
N VAL A 21 50.48 -48.91 27.38
CA VAL A 21 50.33 -50.33 27.78
C VAL A 21 49.27 -50.92 26.84
N CYS A 22 49.70 -51.83 25.98
CA CYS A 22 48.85 -52.66 25.13
C CYS A 22 48.12 -53.70 25.98
N SER A 23 46.78 -53.70 25.92
CA SER A 23 45.97 -54.79 26.41
C SER A 23 45.02 -55.28 25.28
N PRO A 24 44.72 -56.57 25.19
CA PRO A 24 44.01 -57.14 24.03
C PRO A 24 42.50 -56.83 24.02
N PRO A 25 41.84 -56.92 22.87
CA PRO A 25 40.47 -56.54 22.75
C PRO A 25 39.52 -57.56 23.41
N LEU A 26 38.81 -57.13 24.42
CA LEU A 26 37.62 -57.83 24.90
C LEU A 26 36.53 -57.73 23.85
N ARG A 27 36.17 -58.83 23.23
CA ARG A 27 34.94 -58.94 22.44
C ARG A 27 33.76 -58.81 23.39
N ALA A 28 33.21 -57.52 23.47
CA ALA A 28 31.90 -57.35 24.05
C ALA A 28 30.88 -57.78 22.96
N ALA A 29 30.05 -58.74 23.34
CA ALA A 29 28.87 -59.11 22.56
C ALA A 29 28.01 -57.84 22.45
N VAL A 30 27.81 -57.37 21.23
CA VAL A 30 26.81 -56.35 20.94
C VAL A 30 25.46 -57.00 21.26
N ALA A 31 24.93 -56.71 22.42
CA ALA A 31 23.50 -56.89 22.66
C ALA A 31 22.79 -56.03 21.67
N SER A 32 21.97 -56.60 20.82
CA SER A 32 21.01 -55.92 19.98
C SER A 32 20.19 -54.98 20.90
N SER A 33 20.53 -53.68 20.90
CA SER A 33 19.70 -52.70 21.53
C SER A 33 18.31 -52.79 20.88
N SER A 34 17.35 -53.13 21.71
CA SER A 34 15.92 -53.05 21.44
C SER A 34 15.63 -51.79 20.61
N ALA A 35 14.87 -51.97 19.53
CA ALA A 35 14.27 -50.88 18.76
C ALA A 35 13.75 -49.79 19.69
N SER A 36 14.03 -48.54 19.35
CA SER A 36 13.51 -47.37 20.07
C SER A 36 12.03 -47.57 20.38
N GLY A 37 11.62 -47.33 21.60
CA GLY A 37 10.24 -47.61 22.06
C GLY A 37 9.20 -46.59 21.52
N MET A 38 9.45 -45.99 20.37
CA MET A 38 8.53 -45.10 19.66
C MET A 38 7.48 -45.91 18.93
N PRO A 39 6.18 -45.59 19.04
CA PRO A 39 5.13 -46.24 18.29
C PRO A 39 5.26 -45.92 16.79
N SER A 40 4.70 -46.80 15.92
CA SER A 40 4.52 -46.44 14.51
C SER A 40 3.47 -45.34 14.37
N ILE A 41 3.50 -44.61 13.24
CA ILE A 41 2.52 -43.56 12.96
C ILE A 41 1.10 -44.15 12.97
N GLU A 42 0.87 -45.29 12.33
CA GLU A 42 -0.45 -45.95 12.28
C GLU A 42 -0.96 -46.33 13.70
N MET A 43 -0.04 -46.80 14.56
CA MET A 43 -0.40 -47.15 15.96
C MET A 43 -0.78 -45.90 16.74
N LYS A 44 -0.01 -44.82 16.61
CA LYS A 44 -0.23 -43.56 17.33
C LYS A 44 -1.51 -42.86 16.85
N THR A 45 -1.82 -42.89 15.57
CA THR A 45 -2.96 -42.20 14.97
C THR A 45 -4.24 -43.04 14.91
N SER A 46 -4.19 -44.26 15.43
CA SER A 46 -5.36 -45.14 15.50
C SER A 46 -6.53 -44.48 16.24
N GLY A 47 -7.65 -44.34 15.56
CA GLY A 47 -8.85 -43.67 16.09
C GLY A 47 -8.86 -42.14 15.98
N MET A 48 -7.86 -41.52 15.38
CA MET A 48 -7.87 -40.10 15.02
C MET A 48 -8.58 -39.88 13.68
N VAL A 49 -9.04 -38.65 13.46
CA VAL A 49 -9.51 -38.24 12.12
C VAL A 49 -8.28 -37.95 11.25
N HIS A 50 -8.21 -38.59 10.10
CA HIS A 50 -7.11 -38.45 9.14
C HIS A 50 -7.49 -37.52 8.02
N LEU A 51 -6.64 -36.49 7.75
CA LEU A 51 -6.76 -35.52 6.66
C LEU A 51 -5.57 -35.73 5.71
N PRO A 52 -5.72 -36.52 4.63
CA PRO A 52 -4.63 -36.82 3.69
C PRO A 52 -4.32 -35.61 2.80
N GLY A 53 -3.03 -35.36 2.51
CA GLY A 53 -2.59 -34.28 1.63
C GLY A 53 -1.09 -34.12 1.61
N PHE A 54 -0.61 -32.90 1.26
CA PHE A 54 0.81 -32.57 1.13
C PHE A 54 1.61 -32.88 2.41
N LEU A 55 1.17 -32.35 3.53
CA LEU A 55 1.58 -32.79 4.87
C LEU A 55 0.32 -33.33 5.54
N PRO A 56 0.19 -34.66 5.72
CA PRO A 56 -1.01 -35.25 6.31
C PRO A 56 -1.21 -34.75 7.76
N LEU A 57 -2.48 -34.56 8.14
CA LEU A 57 -2.87 -34.16 9.49
C LEU A 57 -3.68 -35.26 10.16
N HIS A 58 -3.51 -35.38 11.48
CA HIS A 58 -4.29 -36.31 12.30
C HIS A 58 -4.87 -35.58 13.50
N TRP A 59 -6.19 -35.56 13.61
CA TRP A 59 -6.91 -34.87 14.68
C TRP A 59 -7.37 -35.83 15.78
N GLU A 60 -6.90 -35.59 16.97
CA GLU A 60 -7.31 -36.30 18.19
C GLU A 60 -8.45 -35.55 18.88
N ALA A 61 -9.70 -35.83 18.54
CA ALA A 61 -10.86 -35.08 19.00
C ALA A 61 -11.07 -35.08 20.53
N LYS A 62 -10.57 -36.11 21.25
CA LYS A 62 -10.73 -36.21 22.70
C LYS A 62 -9.87 -35.22 23.48
N THR A 63 -8.72 -34.87 22.93
CA THR A 63 -7.75 -33.99 23.57
C THR A 63 -7.65 -32.62 22.90
N GLY A 64 -8.24 -32.47 21.70
CA GLY A 64 -8.13 -31.27 20.89
C GLY A 64 -6.72 -31.09 20.30
N ARG A 65 -5.98 -32.19 20.07
CA ARG A 65 -4.62 -32.14 19.52
C ARG A 65 -4.59 -32.36 18.01
N LEU A 66 -3.75 -31.60 17.35
CA LEU A 66 -3.47 -31.74 15.93
C LEU A 66 -2.03 -32.22 15.72
N TYR A 67 -1.91 -33.42 15.16
CA TYR A 67 -0.64 -34.01 14.81
C TYR A 67 -0.35 -33.75 13.34
N LEU A 68 0.90 -33.39 13.05
CA LEU A 68 1.42 -33.17 11.70
C LEU A 68 2.35 -34.35 11.35
N GLU A 69 2.02 -35.02 10.25
CA GLU A 69 2.91 -36.01 9.66
C GLU A 69 3.83 -35.34 8.65
N ILE A 70 5.14 -35.51 8.83
CA ILE A 70 6.19 -34.98 7.96
C ILE A 70 6.75 -36.15 7.15
N PRO A 71 6.33 -36.29 5.88
CA PRO A 71 6.73 -37.44 5.08
C PRO A 71 8.23 -37.47 4.74
N ARG A 72 8.85 -36.29 4.64
CA ARG A 72 10.28 -36.14 4.29
C ARG A 72 10.87 -34.98 5.06
N LEU A 73 11.99 -35.25 5.72
CA LEU A 73 12.85 -34.23 6.33
C LEU A 73 13.75 -33.58 5.27
N ASP A 74 14.40 -32.48 5.59
CA ASP A 74 15.37 -31.76 4.77
C ASP A 74 14.85 -31.41 3.37
N THR A 75 13.52 -31.22 3.25
CA THR A 75 12.84 -30.84 2.02
C THR A 75 12.29 -29.43 2.13
N ASP A 76 12.72 -28.57 1.21
CA ASP A 76 12.25 -27.18 1.16
C ASP A 76 10.77 -27.12 0.75
N MET A 77 10.02 -26.22 1.39
CA MET A 77 8.62 -25.88 1.11
C MET A 77 8.36 -24.41 1.45
N LEU A 78 7.23 -23.87 1.05
CA LEU A 78 6.82 -22.54 1.51
C LEU A 78 5.93 -22.63 2.75
N TYR A 79 6.07 -21.64 3.60
CA TYR A 79 5.22 -21.40 4.76
C TYR A 79 4.81 -19.94 4.79
N PHE A 80 3.53 -19.68 4.97
CA PHE A 80 2.97 -18.33 5.16
C PHE A 80 1.70 -18.40 6.00
N ASP A 81 1.26 -17.25 6.47
CA ASP A 81 0.03 -17.09 7.25
C ASP A 81 -0.90 -16.10 6.59
N SER A 82 -2.17 -16.18 6.96
CA SER A 82 -3.21 -15.29 6.45
C SER A 82 -4.36 -15.13 7.45
N LEU A 83 -5.21 -14.12 7.21
CA LEU A 83 -6.42 -13.86 8.00
C LEU A 83 -7.67 -14.19 7.20
N PRO A 84 -8.27 -15.39 7.33
CA PRO A 84 -9.56 -15.71 6.70
C PRO A 84 -10.72 -14.89 7.28
N TYR A 85 -10.57 -14.44 8.54
CA TYR A 85 -11.49 -13.54 9.23
C TYR A 85 -10.71 -12.33 9.73
N GLY A 86 -11.09 -11.13 9.27
CA GLY A 86 -10.46 -9.88 9.67
C GLY A 86 -11.28 -9.12 10.71
N THR A 87 -10.77 -7.98 11.13
CA THR A 87 -11.42 -7.07 12.09
C THR A 87 -12.48 -6.17 11.47
N GLY A 88 -12.55 -6.05 10.15
CA GLY A 88 -13.43 -5.09 9.49
C GLY A 88 -12.99 -3.62 9.62
N SER A 89 -11.72 -3.38 9.93
CA SER A 89 -11.14 -2.02 10.02
C SER A 89 -9.72 -1.99 9.44
N ASN A 90 -9.49 -1.14 8.46
CA ASN A 90 -8.13 -0.88 7.92
C ASN A 90 -7.23 -0.22 8.96
N ASP A 91 -7.80 0.54 9.91
CA ASP A 91 -7.04 1.24 10.93
C ASP A 91 -6.33 0.29 11.90
N LEU A 92 -6.82 -0.95 11.97
CA LEU A 92 -6.18 -2.03 12.73
C LEU A 92 -5.15 -2.81 11.92
N GLY A 93 -5.14 -2.68 10.59
CA GLY A 93 -4.23 -3.42 9.71
C GLY A 93 -4.47 -4.94 9.69
N LEU A 94 -5.66 -5.41 10.06
CA LEU A 94 -6.02 -6.82 10.23
C LEU A 94 -7.25 -7.17 9.38
N ASP A 95 -7.06 -7.15 8.06
CA ASP A 95 -8.14 -7.38 7.11
C ASP A 95 -8.38 -8.85 6.79
N ARG A 96 -9.65 -9.19 6.50
CA ARG A 96 -9.98 -10.47 5.87
C ARG A 96 -9.24 -10.61 4.55
N GLY A 97 -8.54 -11.73 4.37
CA GLY A 97 -7.80 -12.03 3.16
C GLY A 97 -6.37 -11.48 3.14
N GLN A 98 -5.91 -10.83 4.20
CA GLN A 98 -4.50 -10.45 4.34
C GLN A 98 -3.61 -11.70 4.39
N VAL A 99 -2.49 -11.65 3.65
CA VAL A 99 -1.54 -12.76 3.52
C VAL A 99 -0.14 -12.25 3.84
N SER A 100 0.61 -12.97 4.67
CA SER A 100 2.01 -12.62 4.95
C SER A 100 2.94 -13.05 3.80
N PRO A 101 4.13 -12.44 3.67
CA PRO A 101 5.13 -12.89 2.71
C PRO A 101 5.52 -14.36 2.92
N ALA A 102 5.62 -15.12 1.82
CA ALA A 102 6.00 -16.53 1.88
C ALA A 102 7.44 -16.69 2.37
N LYS A 103 7.65 -17.66 3.24
CA LYS A 103 8.93 -18.01 3.84
C LYS A 103 9.34 -19.38 3.29
N LEU A 104 10.56 -19.53 2.78
CA LEU A 104 11.14 -20.84 2.51
C LEU A 104 11.46 -21.50 3.84
N VAL A 105 11.00 -22.74 4.04
CA VAL A 105 11.22 -23.51 5.27
C VAL A 105 11.49 -24.97 4.99
N ARG A 106 12.10 -25.67 5.96
CA ARG A 106 12.25 -27.12 5.93
C ARG A 106 12.26 -27.68 7.36
N PHE A 107 11.86 -28.93 7.50
CA PHE A 107 11.94 -29.63 8.75
C PHE A 107 13.26 -30.38 8.86
N GLU A 108 14.06 -30.08 9.90
CA GLU A 108 15.35 -30.72 10.17
C GLU A 108 15.32 -31.47 11.51
N ARG A 109 15.98 -32.62 11.59
CA ARG A 109 16.02 -33.46 12.78
C ARG A 109 17.27 -33.24 13.61
N PHE A 110 17.08 -32.98 14.89
CA PHE A 110 18.15 -32.89 15.91
C PHE A 110 17.84 -33.83 17.10
N GLY A 111 18.25 -35.08 16.96
CA GLY A 111 17.91 -36.10 17.93
C GLY A 111 16.41 -36.35 18.05
N PRO A 112 15.78 -36.14 19.23
CA PRO A 112 14.35 -36.32 19.43
C PRO A 112 13.52 -35.13 18.97
N LYS A 113 14.14 -34.03 18.53
CA LYS A 113 13.45 -32.81 18.08
C LYS A 113 13.46 -32.70 16.57
N ILE A 114 12.36 -32.15 16.06
CA ILE A 114 12.25 -31.64 14.70
C ILE A 114 12.17 -30.12 14.79
N LEU A 115 13.03 -29.43 14.07
CA LEU A 115 13.02 -27.96 13.96
C LEU A 115 12.46 -27.54 12.60
N LEU A 116 11.58 -26.56 12.59
CA LEU A 116 11.17 -25.85 11.38
C LEU A 116 12.15 -24.70 11.15
N VAL A 117 13.05 -24.89 10.21
CA VAL A 117 14.16 -23.97 9.91
C VAL A 117 13.78 -23.12 8.71
N ARG A 118 14.00 -21.80 8.81
CA ARG A 118 13.96 -20.84 7.71
C ARG A 118 15.40 -20.49 7.32
N PRO A 119 15.92 -21.04 6.20
CA PRO A 119 17.25 -20.68 5.71
C PRO A 119 17.26 -19.22 5.25
N ASN A 120 18.42 -18.59 5.39
CA ASN A 120 18.61 -17.23 4.93
C ASN A 120 18.66 -17.18 3.40
N GLN A 121 17.67 -16.51 2.80
CA GLN A 121 17.56 -16.35 1.36
C GLN A 121 18.08 -14.99 0.85
N TYR A 122 18.39 -14.05 1.74
CA TYR A 122 18.92 -12.73 1.38
C TYR A 122 20.41 -12.76 1.01
N PHE A 123 21.16 -13.71 1.58
CA PHE A 123 22.60 -13.86 1.38
C PHE A 123 22.89 -15.25 0.84
N ARG A 124 23.45 -15.31 -0.38
CA ARG A 124 23.64 -16.56 -1.12
C ARG A 124 25.05 -16.62 -1.70
N SER A 125 25.47 -17.82 -2.13
CA SER A 125 26.59 -18.02 -3.04
C SER A 125 26.13 -18.92 -4.17
N SER A 126 26.23 -18.44 -5.40
CA SER A 126 26.05 -19.22 -6.62
C SER A 126 27.32 -20.00 -7.04
N ALA A 127 28.39 -19.95 -6.23
CA ALA A 127 29.59 -20.71 -6.47
C ALA A 127 29.30 -22.20 -6.56
N LYS A 128 30.04 -22.90 -7.40
CA LYS A 128 29.97 -24.38 -7.48
C LYS A 128 30.73 -25.05 -6.32
N ASP A 129 31.65 -24.33 -5.68
CA ASP A 129 32.41 -24.82 -4.55
C ASP A 129 31.53 -24.86 -3.28
N PRO A 130 31.34 -26.05 -2.67
CA PRO A 130 30.60 -26.17 -1.42
C PRO A 130 31.22 -25.40 -0.26
N ALA A 131 32.54 -25.18 -0.26
CA ALA A 131 33.22 -24.44 0.80
C ALA A 131 32.85 -22.95 0.76
N GLU A 132 32.76 -22.34 -0.42
CA GLU A 132 32.28 -20.96 -0.57
C GLU A 132 30.80 -20.84 -0.15
N GLN A 133 29.95 -21.80 -0.54
CA GLN A 133 28.56 -21.83 -0.10
C GLN A 133 28.44 -21.95 1.42
N LEU A 134 29.30 -22.81 2.03
CA LEU A 134 29.32 -23.00 3.49
C LEU A 134 29.77 -21.73 4.21
N ALA A 135 30.80 -21.03 3.69
CA ALA A 135 31.29 -19.78 4.27
C ALA A 135 30.19 -18.71 4.34
N VAL A 136 29.35 -18.59 3.31
CA VAL A 136 28.20 -17.66 3.33
C VAL A 136 27.16 -18.12 4.36
N ARG A 137 26.78 -19.40 4.39
CA ARG A 137 25.84 -19.92 5.39
C ARG A 137 26.32 -19.72 6.83
N GLN A 138 27.60 -19.84 7.08
CA GLN A 138 28.19 -19.62 8.42
C GLN A 138 28.27 -18.14 8.80
N SER A 139 28.25 -17.24 7.81
CA SER A 139 28.32 -15.81 8.04
C SER A 139 26.97 -15.16 8.35
N PHE A 140 25.86 -15.79 7.94
CA PHE A 140 24.52 -15.25 8.09
C PHE A 140 23.58 -16.25 8.75
N PRO A 141 22.86 -15.88 9.85
CA PRO A 141 22.08 -16.83 10.61
C PRO A 141 20.83 -17.29 9.87
N GLU A 142 20.41 -18.51 10.16
CA GLU A 142 19.08 -19.04 9.87
C GLU A 142 18.13 -18.73 11.03
N SER A 143 16.81 -18.91 10.82
CA SER A 143 15.80 -18.74 11.86
C SER A 143 15.06 -20.05 12.13
N VAL A 144 14.93 -20.44 13.40
CA VAL A 144 14.10 -21.57 13.81
C VAL A 144 12.70 -21.03 14.16
N LEU A 145 11.69 -21.38 13.35
CA LEU A 145 10.32 -20.90 13.50
C LEU A 145 9.48 -21.78 14.42
N GLY A 146 9.86 -23.03 14.63
CA GLY A 146 9.17 -23.98 15.50
C GLY A 146 10.05 -25.13 15.91
N SER A 147 9.71 -25.77 17.03
CA SER A 147 10.38 -26.97 17.55
C SER A 147 9.33 -27.96 18.02
N PHE A 148 9.47 -29.20 17.59
CA PHE A 148 8.52 -30.28 17.84
C PHE A 148 9.25 -31.50 18.42
N THR A 149 8.56 -32.22 19.30
CA THR A 149 9.04 -33.52 19.76
C THR A 149 8.41 -34.61 18.91
N VAL A 150 9.21 -35.58 18.46
CA VAL A 150 8.71 -36.73 17.70
C VAL A 150 7.75 -37.56 18.59
N ALA A 151 6.52 -37.73 18.13
CA ALA A 151 5.46 -38.49 18.78
C ALA A 151 5.38 -39.95 18.28
N ALA A 152 5.72 -40.18 17.02
CA ALA A 152 5.79 -41.50 16.37
C ALA A 152 6.67 -41.41 15.12
N GLU A 153 7.18 -42.57 14.67
CA GLU A 153 7.96 -42.63 13.44
C GLU A 153 7.82 -43.99 12.75
N ASN A 154 7.93 -44.02 11.44
CA ASN A 154 7.95 -45.27 10.67
C ASN A 154 9.39 -45.68 10.36
N SER A 155 9.91 -46.61 11.14
CA SER A 155 11.32 -47.05 11.07
C SER A 155 11.68 -47.90 9.84
N ALA A 156 10.70 -48.37 9.08
CA ALA A 156 10.91 -49.35 8.00
C ALA A 156 10.99 -48.75 6.59
N ALA A 157 10.67 -47.51 6.42
CA ALA A 157 10.77 -46.84 5.13
C ALA A 157 12.05 -46.00 5.06
N ALA A 158 12.82 -46.15 4.01
CA ALA A 158 14.04 -45.39 3.74
C ALA A 158 13.89 -43.85 3.67
N ALA A 159 12.75 -43.33 4.00
CA ALA A 159 12.39 -41.91 3.94
C ALA A 159 12.09 -41.26 5.30
N GLY A 160 12.02 -42.00 6.40
CA GLY A 160 11.96 -41.45 7.73
C GLY A 160 10.78 -40.50 8.04
N ALA A 161 9.56 -40.87 7.62
CA ALA A 161 8.37 -40.11 8.00
C ALA A 161 8.25 -40.02 9.54
N VAL A 162 7.99 -38.82 10.05
CA VAL A 162 7.84 -38.56 11.49
C VAL A 162 6.49 -37.87 11.75
N LEU A 163 5.90 -38.20 12.90
CA LEU A 163 4.71 -37.58 13.40
C LEU A 163 5.07 -36.68 14.58
N VAL A 164 4.59 -35.45 14.59
CA VAL A 164 4.81 -34.50 15.69
C VAL A 164 3.49 -33.94 16.20
N ASP A 165 3.41 -33.63 17.48
CA ASP A 165 2.31 -32.81 18.01
C ASP A 165 2.59 -31.34 17.61
N ALA A 166 1.77 -30.80 16.73
CA ALA A 166 1.90 -29.45 16.21
C ALA A 166 0.85 -28.47 16.78
N THR A 167 0.07 -28.89 17.78
CA THR A 167 -1.04 -28.10 18.35
C THR A 167 -0.58 -26.71 18.80
N ASP A 168 0.45 -26.64 19.66
CA ASP A 168 0.94 -25.37 20.20
C ASP A 168 1.59 -24.49 19.12
N PHE A 169 2.13 -25.11 18.06
CA PHE A 169 2.69 -24.38 16.93
C PHE A 169 1.61 -23.60 16.16
N PHE A 170 0.45 -24.21 15.97
CA PHE A 170 -0.66 -23.56 15.27
C PHE A 170 -1.49 -22.61 16.14
N LEU A 171 -1.43 -22.77 17.48
CA LEU A 171 -2.13 -21.91 18.44
C LEU A 171 -1.28 -20.70 18.91
N ARG A 172 -0.45 -20.16 18.06
CA ARG A 172 0.38 -18.96 18.35
C ARG A 172 -0.05 -17.81 17.44
N ASP A 173 0.17 -16.60 17.89
CA ASP A 173 0.05 -15.37 17.11
C ASP A 173 1.20 -15.31 16.08
N VAL A 174 0.96 -15.80 14.88
CA VAL A 174 1.96 -15.84 13.81
C VAL A 174 1.83 -14.64 12.86
N HIS A 175 0.63 -14.07 12.77
CA HIS A 175 0.34 -12.90 11.95
C HIS A 175 0.79 -11.59 12.60
N GLY A 176 1.05 -11.60 13.92
CA GLY A 176 1.44 -10.41 14.68
C GLY A 176 0.25 -9.55 15.12
N VAL A 177 -0.89 -10.17 15.37
CA VAL A 177 -2.12 -9.48 15.82
C VAL A 177 -1.90 -8.66 17.09
N SER A 178 -1.15 -9.21 18.06
CA SER A 178 -0.83 -8.49 19.32
C SER A 178 -0.06 -7.19 19.05
N ASP A 179 0.87 -7.21 18.09
CA ASP A 179 1.68 -6.04 17.70
C ASP A 179 0.82 -5.02 16.96
N ALA A 180 0.00 -5.46 16.02
CA ALA A 180 -0.95 -4.60 15.28
C ALA A 180 -1.93 -3.89 16.23
N LEU A 181 -2.37 -4.56 17.28
CA LEU A 181 -3.26 -4.00 18.32
C LEU A 181 -2.52 -3.13 19.35
N GLY A 182 -1.20 -3.01 19.31
CA GLY A 182 -0.40 -2.32 20.34
C GLY A 182 -0.83 -0.87 20.63
N LYS A 183 -1.36 -0.16 19.62
CA LYS A 183 -1.92 1.21 19.77
C LYS A 183 -3.34 1.24 20.34
N GLN A 184 -4.01 0.08 20.43
CA GLN A 184 -5.39 -0.04 20.90
C GLN A 184 -5.47 -0.54 22.35
N GLY A 185 -4.35 -1.03 22.90
CA GLY A 185 -4.22 -1.58 24.25
C GLY A 185 -3.17 -2.69 24.30
N SER A 186 -2.90 -3.20 25.51
CA SER A 186 -1.98 -4.34 25.67
C SER A 186 -2.70 -5.67 25.46
N TYR A 187 -2.95 -6.00 24.19
CA TYR A 187 -3.58 -7.28 23.85
C TYR A 187 -2.57 -8.42 23.88
N LYS A 188 -2.99 -9.55 24.44
CA LYS A 188 -2.19 -10.77 24.51
C LYS A 188 -3.03 -11.97 24.14
N LEU A 189 -2.41 -12.95 23.48
CA LEU A 189 -3.06 -14.22 23.16
C LEU A 189 -3.49 -14.94 24.43
N ASP A 190 -4.76 -15.31 24.50
CA ASP A 190 -5.36 -16.12 25.55
C ASP A 190 -5.48 -17.58 25.08
N ALA A 191 -4.53 -18.42 25.45
CA ALA A 191 -4.50 -19.82 25.04
C ALA A 191 -5.73 -20.61 25.53
N ALA A 192 -6.34 -20.22 26.66
CA ALA A 192 -7.52 -20.93 27.20
C ALA A 192 -8.78 -20.66 26.37
N ARG A 193 -8.83 -19.57 25.63
CA ARG A 193 -9.92 -19.18 24.71
C ARG A 193 -9.56 -19.39 23.24
N SER A 194 -8.50 -20.15 22.95
CA SER A 194 -8.02 -20.43 21.61
C SER A 194 -8.10 -21.92 21.28
N ALA A 195 -8.37 -22.27 20.02
CA ALA A 195 -8.55 -23.65 19.60
C ALA A 195 -8.23 -23.83 18.11
N ILE A 196 -7.94 -25.08 17.69
CA ILE A 196 -7.86 -25.45 16.28
C ILE A 196 -9.26 -25.46 15.67
N ALA A 197 -9.48 -24.76 14.55
CA ALA A 197 -10.69 -24.77 13.76
C ALA A 197 -10.68 -25.97 12.80
N ILE A 198 -10.98 -27.15 13.31
CA ILE A 198 -10.85 -28.40 12.54
C ILE A 198 -11.78 -28.46 11.32
N ASP A 199 -12.90 -27.80 11.35
CA ASP A 199 -13.86 -27.67 10.25
C ASP A 199 -13.29 -26.90 9.04
N ALA A 200 -12.37 -25.97 9.31
CA ALA A 200 -11.67 -25.16 8.31
C ALA A 200 -10.24 -25.68 8.02
N THR A 201 -9.73 -26.61 8.81
CA THR A 201 -8.42 -27.23 8.61
C THR A 201 -8.50 -28.31 7.54
N LYS A 202 -7.63 -28.22 6.49
CA LYS A 202 -7.68 -29.10 5.31
C LYS A 202 -6.27 -29.42 4.81
N ALA A 203 -6.15 -30.58 4.19
CA ALA A 203 -4.93 -30.92 3.44
C ALA A 203 -5.31 -31.19 1.96
N PHE A 204 -4.64 -30.47 1.06
CA PHE A 204 -4.78 -30.62 -0.38
C PHE A 204 -3.55 -31.33 -0.97
N PRO A 205 -3.57 -31.75 -2.23
CA PRO A 205 -2.45 -32.48 -2.83
C PRO A 205 -1.10 -31.71 -2.80
N THR A 206 -1.13 -30.38 -2.87
CA THR A 206 0.06 -29.51 -2.95
C THR A 206 0.20 -28.52 -1.79
N ASN A 207 -0.77 -28.48 -0.88
CA ASN A 207 -0.74 -27.61 0.27
C ASN A 207 -1.52 -28.18 1.47
N THR A 208 -1.11 -27.77 2.66
CA THR A 208 -1.78 -28.11 3.93
C THR A 208 -2.08 -26.82 4.66
N GLU A 209 -3.34 -26.68 5.05
CA GLU A 209 -3.96 -25.47 5.56
C GLU A 209 -4.51 -25.73 6.96
N VAL A 210 -3.99 -25.04 7.94
CA VAL A 210 -4.44 -25.18 9.35
C VAL A 210 -4.98 -23.84 9.82
N GLU A 211 -6.22 -23.85 10.30
CA GLU A 211 -6.87 -22.66 10.83
C GLU A 211 -7.01 -22.74 12.34
N ALA A 212 -6.66 -21.66 13.03
CA ALA A 212 -6.78 -21.50 14.46
C ALA A 212 -7.73 -20.36 14.81
N ILE A 213 -8.60 -20.58 15.78
CA ILE A 213 -9.40 -19.54 16.44
C ILE A 213 -8.51 -19.01 17.57
N LEU A 214 -8.09 -17.75 17.48
CA LEU A 214 -7.22 -17.11 18.47
C LEU A 214 -7.94 -15.93 19.11
N THR A 215 -7.98 -15.92 20.44
CA THR A 215 -8.57 -14.84 21.22
C THR A 215 -7.48 -14.01 21.88
N PHE A 216 -7.55 -12.70 21.67
CA PHE A 216 -6.64 -11.71 22.24
C PHE A 216 -7.38 -10.90 23.30
N THR A 217 -6.81 -10.77 24.50
CA THR A 217 -7.45 -10.08 25.61
C THR A 217 -6.61 -8.92 26.11
N SER A 218 -7.29 -7.86 26.56
CA SER A 218 -6.70 -6.72 27.23
C SER A 218 -7.53 -6.33 28.46
N ASP A 219 -6.87 -6.16 29.59
CA ASP A 219 -7.52 -5.64 30.82
C ASP A 219 -7.81 -4.14 30.73
N ALA A 220 -7.09 -3.42 29.89
CA ALA A 220 -7.18 -1.97 29.74
C ALA A 220 -7.14 -1.56 28.26
N PRO A 221 -8.20 -1.85 27.47
CA PRO A 221 -8.29 -1.35 26.10
C PRO A 221 -8.39 0.17 26.08
N VAL A 222 -7.87 0.79 25.04
CA VAL A 222 -7.97 2.25 24.86
C VAL A 222 -9.45 2.64 24.74
N ARG A 223 -9.85 3.63 25.50
CA ARG A 223 -11.23 4.16 25.42
C ARG A 223 -11.46 4.79 24.04
N ARG A 224 -12.56 4.43 23.38
CA ARG A 224 -12.85 4.82 21.98
C ARG A 224 -11.76 4.32 21.01
N SER A 225 -11.45 3.03 21.10
CA SER A 225 -10.51 2.35 20.22
C SER A 225 -11.21 1.83 18.97
N PHE A 226 -10.46 1.68 17.87
CA PHE A 226 -10.98 0.99 16.68
C PHE A 226 -11.39 -0.46 16.94
N VAL A 227 -10.83 -1.10 17.96
CA VAL A 227 -11.29 -2.42 18.40
C VAL A 227 -12.72 -2.34 18.95
N GLY A 228 -13.01 -1.33 19.78
CA GLY A 228 -14.36 -1.11 20.33
C GLY A 228 -15.42 -0.83 19.27
N ASP A 229 -15.04 -0.27 18.13
CA ASP A 229 -15.96 0.03 17.03
C ASP A 229 -16.39 -1.22 16.23
N VAL A 230 -15.59 -2.29 16.28
CA VAL A 230 -15.79 -3.48 15.41
C VAL A 230 -15.98 -4.77 16.17
N THR A 231 -15.80 -4.78 17.50
CA THR A 231 -15.99 -5.99 18.35
C THR A 231 -17.13 -5.82 19.32
N PRO A 232 -17.85 -6.90 19.67
CA PRO A 232 -18.88 -6.88 20.72
C PRO A 232 -18.32 -6.52 22.10
N ASP A 233 -17.04 -6.85 22.37
CA ASP A 233 -16.35 -6.59 23.61
C ASP A 233 -14.89 -6.18 23.32
N ALA A 234 -14.55 -4.93 23.63
CA ALA A 234 -13.21 -4.41 23.44
C ALA A 234 -12.14 -5.11 24.31
N HIS A 235 -12.54 -5.84 25.38
CA HIS A 235 -11.61 -6.62 26.21
C HIS A 235 -11.23 -7.97 25.61
N ALA A 236 -11.95 -8.45 24.58
CA ALA A 236 -11.75 -9.77 23.98
C ALA A 236 -12.02 -9.76 22.48
N LEU A 237 -10.96 -9.70 21.68
CA LEU A 237 -11.03 -9.79 20.22
C LEU A 237 -10.65 -11.20 19.79
N THR A 238 -11.52 -11.86 19.01
CA THR A 238 -11.26 -13.19 18.46
C THR A 238 -11.12 -13.10 16.95
N LEU A 239 -10.00 -13.60 16.43
CA LEU A 239 -9.73 -13.73 15.00
C LEU A 239 -9.49 -15.19 14.64
N ARG A 240 -9.41 -15.46 13.34
CA ARG A 240 -8.90 -16.73 12.83
C ARG A 240 -7.60 -16.46 12.08
N GLU A 241 -6.56 -17.17 12.48
CA GLU A 241 -5.30 -17.21 11.75
C GLU A 241 -5.19 -18.51 10.98
N HIS A 242 -4.75 -18.40 9.75
CA HIS A 242 -4.60 -19.52 8.84
C HIS A 242 -3.12 -19.67 8.50
N GLN A 243 -2.58 -20.87 8.65
CA GLN A 243 -1.18 -21.19 8.40
C GLN A 243 -1.10 -22.21 7.27
N SER A 244 -0.32 -21.89 6.25
CA SER A 244 -0.22 -22.65 5.01
C SER A 244 1.18 -23.24 4.82
N PHE A 245 1.25 -24.54 4.58
CA PHE A 245 2.43 -25.21 4.03
C PHE A 245 2.17 -25.54 2.57
N LEU A 246 3.04 -25.11 1.67
CA LEU A 246 2.85 -25.24 0.23
C LEU A 246 4.05 -25.92 -0.41
N GLU A 247 3.80 -26.92 -1.26
CA GLU A 247 4.81 -27.57 -2.10
C GLU A 247 5.43 -26.56 -3.06
N LEU A 248 6.75 -26.59 -3.18
CA LEU A 248 7.45 -25.75 -4.14
C LEU A 248 7.09 -26.14 -5.57
N PRO A 249 6.98 -25.13 -6.48
CA PRO A 249 6.69 -25.43 -7.87
C PRO A 249 7.79 -26.27 -8.52
N ALA A 250 7.38 -27.06 -9.53
CA ALA A 250 8.31 -27.90 -10.29
C ALA A 250 9.45 -27.05 -10.88
N PRO A 251 10.69 -27.61 -10.99
CA PRO A 251 11.82 -26.92 -11.62
C PRO A 251 11.52 -26.39 -13.02
N GLY A 252 12.35 -25.45 -13.52
CA GLY A 252 12.26 -24.94 -14.89
C GLY A 252 11.72 -23.51 -15.01
N TYR A 253 11.40 -22.85 -13.91
CA TYR A 253 11.16 -21.39 -13.94
C TYR A 253 12.49 -20.64 -14.09
N THR A 254 12.52 -19.67 -15.01
CA THR A 254 13.68 -18.80 -15.23
C THR A 254 13.36 -17.39 -14.72
N PRO A 255 14.04 -16.92 -13.65
CA PRO A 255 13.88 -15.56 -13.18
C PRO A 255 14.24 -14.54 -14.27
N ARG A 256 13.47 -13.48 -14.39
CA ARG A 256 13.74 -12.35 -15.31
C ARG A 256 14.39 -11.20 -14.56
N ARG A 257 15.46 -10.63 -15.12
CA ARG A 257 16.15 -9.50 -14.49
C ARG A 257 15.22 -8.32 -14.31
N PHE A 258 15.38 -7.65 -13.17
CA PHE A 258 14.72 -6.39 -12.87
C PHE A 258 15.40 -5.26 -13.67
N ASP A 259 14.57 -4.33 -14.15
CA ASP A 259 14.94 -3.05 -14.71
C ASP A 259 14.09 -1.96 -14.06
N SER A 260 14.71 -0.91 -13.54
CA SER A 260 14.02 0.19 -12.86
C SER A 260 12.99 0.92 -13.73
N ARG A 261 13.05 0.74 -15.05
CA ARG A 261 12.15 1.35 -16.02
C ARG A 261 10.92 0.50 -16.33
N ALA A 262 10.86 -0.76 -15.81
CA ALA A 262 9.89 -1.76 -16.28
C ALA A 262 8.58 -1.82 -15.47
N GLY A 263 8.51 -1.17 -14.31
CA GLY A 263 7.30 -1.11 -13.48
C GLY A 263 6.92 -2.43 -12.80
N TYR A 264 7.89 -3.17 -12.30
CA TYR A 264 7.68 -4.44 -11.61
C TYR A 264 8.13 -4.38 -10.16
N PHE A 265 7.44 -5.10 -9.27
CA PHE A 265 8.01 -5.49 -7.99
C PHE A 265 9.23 -6.37 -8.19
N GLN A 266 10.20 -6.23 -7.31
CA GLN A 266 11.42 -6.99 -7.35
C GLN A 266 11.54 -7.90 -6.13
N PHE A 267 12.25 -9.03 -6.33
CA PHE A 267 12.96 -9.68 -5.23
C PHE A 267 14.45 -9.59 -5.47
N SER A 268 15.21 -9.56 -4.40
CA SER A 268 16.68 -9.42 -4.50
C SER A 268 17.39 -10.27 -3.45
N TYR A 269 18.63 -10.59 -3.75
CA TYR A 269 19.56 -11.22 -2.82
C TYR A 269 20.98 -10.79 -3.14
N ARG A 270 21.88 -10.91 -2.18
CA ARG A 270 23.30 -10.69 -2.36
C ARG A 270 24.01 -11.99 -2.69
N ASP A 271 24.68 -12.06 -3.85
CA ASP A 271 25.45 -13.20 -4.30
C ASP A 271 26.94 -12.98 -4.04
N TYR A 272 27.47 -13.66 -3.05
CA TYR A 272 28.88 -13.55 -2.67
C TYR A 272 29.85 -14.26 -3.62
N ALA A 273 29.34 -15.01 -4.60
CA ALA A 273 30.11 -15.54 -5.71
C ALA A 273 30.25 -14.55 -6.88
N ALA A 274 29.62 -13.38 -6.81
CA ALA A 274 29.74 -12.37 -7.85
C ALA A 274 31.21 -11.90 -7.98
N PRO A 275 31.74 -11.70 -9.22
CA PRO A 275 33.08 -11.16 -9.43
C PRO A 275 33.27 -9.81 -8.70
N LEU A 276 34.48 -9.52 -8.22
CA LEU A 276 34.79 -8.30 -7.45
C LEU A 276 34.39 -6.98 -8.16
N GLY A 277 34.36 -6.96 -9.48
CA GLY A 277 33.91 -5.81 -10.26
C GLY A 277 32.42 -5.78 -10.57
N ALA A 278 31.64 -6.75 -10.13
CA ALA A 278 30.19 -6.85 -10.36
C ALA A 278 29.41 -6.53 -9.06
N PRO A 279 28.17 -5.99 -9.18
CA PRO A 279 27.31 -5.81 -8.02
C PRO A 279 27.00 -7.15 -7.32
N LEU A 280 27.01 -7.13 -5.99
CA LEU A 280 26.54 -8.28 -5.20
C LEU A 280 25.02 -8.47 -5.33
N ASP A 281 24.28 -7.38 -5.41
CA ASP A 281 22.83 -7.42 -5.49
C ASP A 281 22.35 -7.97 -6.82
N GLN A 282 21.66 -9.10 -6.76
CA GLN A 282 20.96 -9.70 -7.89
C GLN A 282 19.48 -9.37 -7.75
N ARG A 283 18.92 -8.69 -8.76
CA ARG A 283 17.53 -8.21 -8.76
C ARG A 283 16.75 -8.85 -9.89
N PHE A 284 15.56 -9.34 -9.56
CA PHE A 284 14.67 -10.02 -10.51
C PHE A 284 13.23 -9.55 -10.28
N ILE A 285 12.43 -9.56 -11.33
CA ILE A 285 11.01 -9.24 -11.22
C ILE A 285 10.22 -10.42 -10.64
N VAL A 286 9.14 -10.08 -9.95
CA VAL A 286 8.13 -11.05 -9.50
C VAL A 286 7.09 -11.24 -10.61
N ARG A 287 6.79 -12.49 -11.00
CA ARG A 287 5.80 -12.79 -12.07
C ARG A 287 5.32 -14.24 -12.04
N HIS A 288 4.15 -14.49 -12.63
CA HIS A 288 3.67 -15.85 -12.86
C HIS A 288 4.54 -16.60 -13.91
N ARG A 289 4.61 -17.92 -13.75
CA ARG A 289 5.14 -18.80 -14.81
C ARG A 289 4.16 -18.82 -15.98
N LEU A 290 4.64 -18.49 -17.16
CA LEU A 290 3.87 -18.58 -18.39
C LEU A 290 4.78 -19.18 -19.49
N VAL A 291 4.41 -20.32 -20.03
CA VAL A 291 5.22 -21.10 -20.99
C VAL A 291 4.38 -21.40 -22.21
N LYS A 292 4.94 -21.19 -23.39
CA LYS A 292 4.29 -21.54 -24.66
C LYS A 292 4.11 -23.05 -24.79
N GLN A 293 2.96 -23.50 -25.28
CA GLN A 293 2.73 -24.89 -25.64
C GLN A 293 3.61 -25.31 -26.83
N ASP A 294 3.75 -24.44 -27.82
CA ASP A 294 4.69 -24.55 -28.91
C ASP A 294 5.83 -23.53 -28.74
N PRO A 295 7.06 -23.95 -28.40
CA PRO A 295 8.19 -23.04 -28.25
C PRO A 295 8.51 -22.23 -29.52
N GLY A 296 8.18 -22.72 -30.71
CA GLY A 296 8.38 -22.03 -31.99
C GLY A 296 7.34 -20.97 -32.32
N CYS A 297 6.25 -20.90 -31.57
CA CYS A 297 5.18 -19.94 -31.81
C CYS A 297 5.66 -18.51 -31.59
N VAL A 298 5.33 -17.59 -32.53
CA VAL A 298 5.71 -16.18 -32.50
C VAL A 298 4.55 -15.27 -32.08
N GLN A 299 3.33 -15.55 -32.50
CA GLN A 299 2.16 -14.72 -32.27
C GLN A 299 0.92 -15.56 -31.99
N ALA A 300 0.03 -15.06 -31.14
CA ALA A 300 -1.16 -15.77 -30.66
C ALA A 300 -0.82 -17.14 -30.03
N CYS A 301 0.25 -17.15 -29.24
CA CYS A 301 0.81 -18.37 -28.67
C CYS A 301 -0.06 -18.89 -27.52
N VAL A 302 -0.46 -20.14 -27.60
CA VAL A 302 -1.24 -20.80 -26.55
C VAL A 302 -0.32 -21.15 -25.38
N PRO A 303 -0.67 -20.78 -24.13
CA PRO A 303 0.11 -21.18 -22.95
C PRO A 303 -0.15 -22.65 -22.59
N VAL A 304 0.84 -23.31 -22.00
CA VAL A 304 0.67 -24.64 -21.38
C VAL A 304 -0.41 -24.60 -20.29
N LYS A 305 -0.39 -23.54 -19.48
CA LYS A 305 -1.40 -23.28 -18.45
C LYS A 305 -1.75 -21.78 -18.46
N PRO A 306 -3.02 -21.43 -18.68
CA PRO A 306 -3.45 -20.03 -18.57
C PRO A 306 -3.35 -19.54 -17.11
N ILE A 307 -3.21 -18.22 -16.94
CA ILE A 307 -3.33 -17.57 -15.63
C ILE A 307 -4.81 -17.38 -15.36
N GLN A 308 -5.32 -18.06 -14.33
CA GLN A 308 -6.75 -18.06 -13.99
C GLN A 308 -7.00 -17.42 -12.64
N TYR A 309 -7.90 -16.43 -12.58
CA TYR A 309 -8.37 -15.80 -11.36
C TYR A 309 -9.86 -16.11 -11.11
N TYR A 310 -10.26 -15.99 -9.86
CA TYR A 310 -11.64 -16.24 -9.45
C TYR A 310 -12.13 -15.13 -8.51
N VAL A 311 -13.31 -14.56 -8.81
CA VAL A 311 -13.95 -13.58 -7.94
C VAL A 311 -14.77 -14.30 -6.87
N ASP A 312 -14.62 -13.83 -5.62
CA ASP A 312 -15.37 -14.32 -4.45
C ASP A 312 -16.89 -14.27 -4.71
N ARG A 313 -17.57 -15.36 -4.41
CA ARG A 313 -19.05 -15.44 -4.53
C ARG A 313 -19.78 -14.49 -3.58
N GLY A 314 -19.13 -14.04 -2.51
CA GLY A 314 -19.65 -13.06 -1.56
C GLY A 314 -19.82 -11.65 -2.13
N ALA A 315 -19.24 -11.32 -3.28
CA ALA A 315 -19.49 -10.06 -3.95
C ALA A 315 -20.93 -10.01 -4.51
N PRO A 316 -21.74 -8.98 -4.18
CA PRO A 316 -23.11 -8.87 -4.69
C PRO A 316 -23.15 -8.39 -6.16
N GLU A 317 -24.26 -8.65 -6.87
CA GLU A 317 -24.50 -7.98 -8.16
C GLU A 317 -24.97 -6.52 -7.93
N PRO A 318 -24.63 -5.59 -8.80
CA PRO A 318 -23.82 -5.73 -10.04
C PRO A 318 -22.29 -5.62 -9.83
N ILE A 319 -21.82 -5.52 -8.60
CA ILE A 319 -20.39 -5.39 -8.26
C ILE A 319 -19.60 -6.60 -8.76
N ARG A 320 -20.07 -7.82 -8.51
CA ARG A 320 -19.40 -9.05 -8.94
C ARG A 320 -19.13 -9.09 -10.44
N SER A 321 -20.13 -8.72 -11.24
CA SER A 321 -19.96 -8.61 -12.70
C SER A 321 -18.93 -7.57 -13.09
N ALA A 322 -18.90 -6.41 -12.41
CA ALA A 322 -17.90 -5.37 -12.65
C ALA A 322 -16.47 -5.82 -12.29
N LEU A 323 -16.31 -6.57 -11.18
CA LEU A 323 -15.02 -7.14 -10.79
C LEU A 323 -14.47 -8.12 -11.82
N VAL A 324 -15.32 -9.03 -12.29
CA VAL A 324 -14.97 -10.00 -13.34
C VAL A 324 -14.58 -9.29 -14.64
N GLU A 325 -15.36 -8.30 -15.07
CA GLU A 325 -15.12 -7.55 -16.30
C GLU A 325 -13.80 -6.76 -16.22
N GLY A 326 -13.60 -5.99 -15.15
CA GLY A 326 -12.40 -5.16 -15.00
C GLY A 326 -11.12 -5.99 -14.92
N ALA A 327 -11.10 -7.06 -14.12
CA ALA A 327 -9.94 -7.93 -14.05
C ALA A 327 -9.63 -8.65 -15.37
N ARG A 328 -10.65 -8.97 -16.19
CA ARG A 328 -10.45 -9.57 -17.54
C ARG A 328 -9.73 -8.66 -18.52
N TRP A 329 -9.69 -7.35 -18.30
CA TRP A 329 -8.99 -6.44 -19.21
C TRP A 329 -7.53 -6.83 -19.42
N TRP A 330 -6.88 -7.47 -18.46
CA TRP A 330 -5.49 -7.90 -18.58
C TRP A 330 -5.25 -8.87 -19.76
N ASP A 331 -6.24 -9.64 -20.20
CA ASP A 331 -6.07 -10.51 -21.37
C ASP A 331 -5.68 -9.71 -22.64
N GLN A 332 -6.10 -8.44 -22.76
CA GLN A 332 -5.70 -7.56 -23.85
C GLN A 332 -4.18 -7.27 -23.83
N ALA A 333 -3.58 -7.14 -22.64
CA ALA A 333 -2.14 -6.91 -22.51
C ALA A 333 -1.35 -8.18 -22.84
N PHE A 334 -1.85 -9.35 -22.46
CA PHE A 334 -1.23 -10.63 -22.84
C PHE A 334 -1.33 -10.87 -24.36
N GLN A 335 -2.45 -10.54 -24.99
CA GLN A 335 -2.57 -10.60 -26.45
C GLN A 335 -1.58 -9.64 -27.14
N ALA A 336 -1.41 -8.42 -26.65
CA ALA A 336 -0.41 -7.48 -27.16
C ALA A 336 1.04 -7.99 -26.98
N ALA A 337 1.30 -8.82 -25.98
CA ALA A 337 2.57 -9.48 -25.75
C ALA A 337 2.80 -10.74 -26.59
N GLY A 338 1.88 -11.07 -27.53
CA GLY A 338 1.98 -12.18 -28.46
C GLY A 338 1.31 -13.48 -27.97
N TRP A 339 0.54 -13.46 -26.94
CA TRP A 339 -0.20 -14.61 -26.43
C TRP A 339 -1.59 -14.74 -27.08
N ALA A 340 -2.15 -15.95 -27.05
CA ALA A 340 -3.50 -16.21 -27.55
C ALA A 340 -4.56 -15.60 -26.63
N PRO A 341 -5.74 -15.22 -27.16
CA PRO A 341 -6.89 -14.84 -26.35
C PRO A 341 -7.22 -15.92 -25.30
N GLY A 342 -7.55 -15.48 -24.07
CA GLY A 342 -7.83 -16.38 -22.96
C GLY A 342 -6.57 -16.92 -22.28
N THR A 343 -5.41 -16.30 -22.49
CA THR A 343 -4.20 -16.56 -21.71
C THR A 343 -4.37 -16.08 -20.27
N PHE A 344 -5.06 -14.97 -20.07
CA PHE A 344 -5.50 -14.50 -18.76
C PHE A 344 -7.02 -14.61 -18.66
N ARG A 345 -7.52 -15.25 -17.59
CA ARG A 345 -8.95 -15.55 -17.39
C ARG A 345 -9.42 -15.15 -16.01
N VAL A 346 -10.66 -14.71 -15.93
CA VAL A 346 -11.32 -14.42 -14.66
C VAL A 346 -12.75 -14.98 -14.69
N ASP A 347 -13.09 -15.74 -13.67
CA ASP A 347 -14.44 -16.31 -13.51
C ASP A 347 -14.90 -16.16 -12.06
N VAL A 348 -16.14 -16.49 -11.78
CA VAL A 348 -16.64 -16.58 -10.39
C VAL A 348 -16.15 -17.89 -9.79
N LEU A 349 -15.72 -17.86 -8.52
CA LEU A 349 -15.25 -19.06 -7.84
C LEU A 349 -16.31 -20.17 -7.89
N PRO A 350 -15.96 -21.39 -8.32
CA PRO A 350 -16.89 -22.50 -8.38
C PRO A 350 -17.54 -22.78 -7.02
N GLU A 351 -18.75 -23.29 -7.04
CA GLU A 351 -19.42 -23.71 -5.81
C GLU A 351 -18.66 -24.88 -5.15
N GLY A 352 -18.48 -24.78 -3.83
CA GLY A 352 -17.72 -25.76 -3.05
C GLY A 352 -16.19 -25.65 -3.20
N ALA A 353 -15.66 -24.78 -4.07
CA ALA A 353 -14.22 -24.50 -4.10
C ALA A 353 -13.81 -23.69 -2.87
N ASP A 354 -12.66 -24.02 -2.31
CA ASP A 354 -12.09 -23.35 -1.15
C ASP A 354 -11.15 -22.24 -1.63
N PRO A 355 -11.37 -20.96 -1.28
CA PRO A 355 -10.50 -19.87 -1.66
C PRO A 355 -9.09 -19.96 -1.02
N MET A 356 -8.92 -20.73 0.05
CA MET A 356 -7.63 -20.94 0.70
C MET A 356 -6.75 -21.95 -0.05
N ASP A 357 -7.33 -22.80 -0.89
CA ASP A 357 -6.56 -23.69 -1.74
C ASP A 357 -5.59 -22.88 -2.64
N ALA A 358 -4.30 -23.18 -2.54
CA ALA A 358 -3.24 -22.47 -3.26
C ALA A 358 -3.35 -22.54 -4.79
N ARG A 359 -4.16 -23.45 -5.32
CA ARG A 359 -4.41 -23.57 -6.76
C ARG A 359 -5.27 -22.45 -7.35
N TYR A 360 -5.95 -21.67 -6.49
CA TYR A 360 -6.85 -20.60 -6.92
C TYR A 360 -6.22 -19.22 -6.65
N ASN A 361 -6.06 -18.39 -7.68
CA ASN A 361 -5.84 -16.96 -7.52
C ASN A 361 -7.20 -16.31 -7.23
N ILE A 362 -7.29 -15.49 -6.19
CA ILE A 362 -8.58 -15.02 -5.66
C ILE A 362 -8.68 -13.50 -5.69
N ILE A 363 -9.85 -13.00 -6.07
CA ILE A 363 -10.27 -11.61 -5.92
C ILE A 363 -11.37 -11.60 -4.85
N GLN A 364 -11.03 -11.15 -3.64
CA GLN A 364 -11.91 -11.16 -2.48
C GLN A 364 -12.66 -9.83 -2.35
N TRP A 365 -13.95 -9.93 -1.92
CA TRP A 365 -14.78 -8.77 -1.55
C TRP A 365 -14.89 -8.69 -0.03
N VAL A 366 -14.37 -7.60 0.57
CA VAL A 366 -14.32 -7.45 2.03
C VAL A 366 -15.19 -6.30 2.51
N HIS A 367 -15.83 -6.49 3.66
CA HIS A 367 -16.60 -5.45 4.33
C HIS A 367 -15.80 -4.84 5.47
N ARG A 368 -15.86 -3.52 5.59
CA ARG A 368 -15.19 -2.76 6.65
C ARG A 368 -16.13 -1.74 7.24
N PHE A 369 -15.92 -1.42 8.52
CA PHE A 369 -16.62 -0.35 9.21
C PHE A 369 -16.19 1.03 8.69
N THR A 370 -14.89 1.21 8.46
CA THR A 370 -14.31 2.43 7.92
C THR A 370 -13.83 2.25 6.49
N ARG A 371 -13.76 3.35 5.72
CA ARG A 371 -13.16 3.34 4.39
C ARG A 371 -11.67 3.03 4.50
N GLY A 372 -11.17 2.24 3.57
CA GLY A 372 -9.77 1.87 3.51
C GLY A 372 -9.37 1.50 2.08
N TRP A 373 -8.08 1.25 1.91
CA TRP A 373 -7.52 0.89 0.61
C TRP A 373 -7.82 -0.57 0.22
N SER A 374 -7.79 -0.84 -1.07
CA SER A 374 -7.72 -2.19 -1.64
C SER A 374 -6.26 -2.55 -1.89
N TYR A 375 -5.94 -3.81 -2.04
CA TYR A 375 -4.58 -4.24 -2.34
C TYR A 375 -4.55 -5.59 -3.04
N GLY A 376 -3.49 -5.80 -3.84
CA GLY A 376 -3.15 -7.07 -4.45
C GLY A 376 -1.79 -7.54 -3.94
N HIS A 377 -1.74 -8.75 -3.35
CA HIS A 377 -0.50 -9.32 -2.83
C HIS A 377 -0.24 -10.72 -3.43
N PRO A 378 0.89 -10.94 -4.12
CA PRO A 378 1.25 -12.25 -4.63
C PRO A 378 2.00 -13.07 -3.58
N VAL A 379 1.63 -14.35 -3.44
CA VAL A 379 2.48 -15.34 -2.78
C VAL A 379 3.52 -15.81 -3.80
N ALA A 380 4.77 -15.46 -3.59
CA ALA A 380 5.87 -15.76 -4.50
C ALA A 380 6.95 -16.63 -3.84
N ASP A 381 7.60 -17.47 -4.65
CA ASP A 381 8.77 -18.23 -4.24
C ASP A 381 9.97 -17.30 -4.00
N PRO A 382 10.47 -17.15 -2.76
CA PRO A 382 11.55 -16.23 -2.42
C PRO A 382 12.90 -16.62 -3.02
N ARG A 383 13.00 -17.79 -3.68
CA ARG A 383 14.21 -18.20 -4.39
C ARG A 383 14.24 -17.63 -5.80
N THR A 384 13.09 -17.43 -6.45
CA THR A 384 12.99 -17.20 -7.89
C THR A 384 12.10 -16.03 -8.29
N GLY A 385 11.21 -15.55 -7.42
CA GLY A 385 10.19 -14.56 -7.75
C GLY A 385 9.01 -15.12 -8.55
N GLU A 386 8.89 -16.47 -8.66
CA GLU A 386 7.71 -17.07 -9.30
C GLU A 386 6.47 -16.89 -8.45
N ILE A 387 5.44 -16.24 -8.98
CA ILE A 387 4.14 -16.11 -8.31
C ILE A 387 3.41 -17.44 -8.38
N ILE A 388 3.01 -17.93 -7.21
CA ILE A 388 2.29 -19.20 -7.05
C ILE A 388 0.80 -18.94 -6.87
N LYS A 389 0.44 -17.90 -6.12
CA LYS A 389 -0.94 -17.50 -5.85
C LYS A 389 -1.04 -15.97 -5.84
N GLY A 390 -1.99 -15.43 -6.60
CA GLY A 390 -2.42 -14.04 -6.47
C GLY A 390 -3.58 -13.91 -5.49
N ASN A 391 -3.52 -12.92 -4.60
CA ASN A 391 -4.57 -12.61 -3.64
C ASN A 391 -4.92 -11.13 -3.70
N VAL A 392 -6.12 -10.82 -4.16
CA VAL A 392 -6.64 -9.45 -4.30
C VAL A 392 -7.72 -9.22 -3.25
N THR A 393 -7.66 -8.09 -2.55
CA THR A 393 -8.63 -7.69 -1.52
C THR A 393 -9.26 -6.34 -1.88
N LEU A 394 -10.57 -6.33 -2.09
CA LEU A 394 -11.34 -5.16 -2.52
C LEU A 394 -12.38 -4.75 -1.45
N GLY A 395 -12.29 -3.50 -0.98
CA GLY A 395 -13.16 -2.98 0.07
C GLY A 395 -14.52 -2.51 -0.46
N SER A 396 -15.60 -2.96 0.17
CA SER A 396 -16.98 -2.67 -0.24
C SER A 396 -17.38 -1.19 -0.12
N LEU A 397 -16.72 -0.44 0.77
CA LEU A 397 -17.01 0.98 0.96
C LEU A 397 -16.45 1.86 -0.16
N ARG A 398 -15.56 1.34 -0.99
CA ARG A 398 -15.03 2.09 -2.11
C ARG A 398 -16.12 2.53 -3.10
N GLY A 399 -16.95 1.59 -3.53
CA GLY A 399 -18.07 1.92 -4.43
C GLY A 399 -19.06 2.93 -3.83
N ARG A 400 -19.29 2.89 -2.50
CA ARG A 400 -20.13 3.88 -1.81
C ARG A 400 -19.50 5.27 -1.81
N GLN A 401 -18.18 5.36 -1.72
CA GLN A 401 -17.48 6.65 -1.81
C GLN A 401 -17.59 7.26 -3.21
N ASP A 402 -17.39 6.47 -4.26
CA ASP A 402 -17.54 6.97 -5.63
C ASP A 402 -19.00 7.39 -5.91
N TYR A 403 -19.97 6.68 -5.35
CA TYR A 403 -21.37 7.05 -5.39
C TYR A 403 -21.60 8.42 -4.72
N LEU A 404 -21.05 8.64 -3.51
CA LEU A 404 -21.15 9.91 -2.77
C LEU A 404 -20.49 11.08 -3.53
N ILE A 405 -19.36 10.86 -4.17
CA ILE A 405 -18.71 11.86 -5.03
C ILE A 405 -19.63 12.26 -6.18
N ALA A 406 -20.27 11.30 -6.81
CA ALA A 406 -21.22 11.56 -7.89
C ALA A 406 -22.48 12.29 -7.41
N GLU A 407 -23.04 11.95 -6.23
CA GLU A 407 -24.14 12.67 -5.59
C GLU A 407 -23.77 14.14 -5.36
N ALA A 408 -22.59 14.40 -4.82
CA ALA A 408 -22.08 15.73 -4.57
C ALA A 408 -21.95 16.58 -5.85
N LEU A 409 -21.49 15.98 -6.93
CA LEU A 409 -21.32 16.65 -8.22
C LEU A 409 -22.63 16.92 -8.95
N LEU A 410 -23.59 16.01 -8.87
CA LEU A 410 -24.80 16.04 -9.67
C LEU A 410 -26.00 16.64 -8.95
N SER A 411 -26.06 16.60 -7.62
CA SER A 411 -27.27 16.92 -6.83
C SER A 411 -28.53 16.27 -7.46
N PRO A 412 -28.60 14.90 -7.50
CA PRO A 412 -29.44 14.19 -8.44
C PRO A 412 -30.91 14.04 -8.01
N TYR A 413 -31.22 14.31 -6.73
CA TYR A 413 -32.53 14.00 -6.11
C TYR A 413 -33.56 15.12 -6.30
N VAL A 414 -33.84 15.48 -7.56
CA VAL A 414 -34.84 16.50 -7.88
C VAL A 414 -36.23 15.93 -7.65
N THR A 415 -37.09 16.68 -6.93
CA THR A 415 -38.49 16.30 -6.63
C THR A 415 -39.23 15.83 -7.87
N GLY A 416 -39.89 14.69 -7.80
CA GLY A 416 -40.63 14.08 -8.90
C GLY A 416 -39.78 13.28 -9.91
N LYS A 417 -38.43 13.31 -9.81
CA LYS A 417 -37.54 12.48 -10.63
C LYS A 417 -37.16 11.20 -9.88
N LYS A 418 -37.58 10.04 -10.40
CA LYS A 418 -37.21 8.76 -9.81
C LYS A 418 -35.91 8.23 -10.38
N ILE A 419 -34.94 7.94 -9.51
CA ILE A 419 -33.71 7.25 -9.84
C ILE A 419 -33.96 5.73 -9.73
N THR A 420 -33.59 5.01 -10.76
CA THR A 420 -33.65 3.54 -10.83
C THR A 420 -32.31 2.99 -11.26
N PRO A 421 -31.97 1.73 -10.97
CA PRO A 421 -30.66 1.15 -11.36
C PRO A 421 -30.31 1.30 -12.84
N GLY A 422 -31.30 1.41 -13.72
CA GLY A 422 -31.08 1.58 -15.16
C GLY A 422 -30.79 3.02 -15.61
N ASN A 423 -31.06 4.02 -14.76
CA ASN A 423 -30.84 5.44 -15.06
C ASN A 423 -30.06 6.17 -13.96
N ASP A 424 -29.29 5.45 -13.18
CA ASP A 424 -28.51 5.96 -12.05
C ASP A 424 -27.06 6.27 -12.48
N PRO A 425 -26.70 7.55 -12.73
CA PRO A 425 -25.35 7.92 -13.14
C PRO A 425 -24.32 7.73 -12.01
N MET A 426 -24.75 7.78 -10.73
CA MET A 426 -23.87 7.56 -9.59
C MET A 426 -23.44 6.09 -9.53
N LEU A 427 -24.41 5.17 -9.71
CA LEU A 427 -24.13 3.74 -9.79
C LEU A 427 -23.23 3.42 -11.01
N ALA A 428 -23.49 4.05 -12.15
CA ALA A 428 -22.68 3.86 -13.35
C ALA A 428 -21.20 4.25 -13.10
N MET A 429 -20.96 5.40 -12.48
CA MET A 429 -19.62 5.85 -12.10
C MET A 429 -18.96 4.92 -11.08
N ALA A 430 -19.68 4.52 -10.04
CA ALA A 430 -19.15 3.60 -9.03
C ALA A 430 -18.77 2.22 -9.62
N LEU A 431 -19.54 1.71 -10.58
CA LEU A 431 -19.23 0.47 -11.30
C LEU A 431 -18.05 0.64 -12.25
N ALA A 432 -17.90 1.79 -12.91
CA ALA A 432 -16.74 2.09 -13.75
C ALA A 432 -15.45 2.10 -12.92
N ARG A 433 -15.48 2.75 -11.74
CA ARG A 433 -14.35 2.70 -10.80
C ARG A 433 -14.08 1.29 -10.27
N THR A 434 -15.13 0.51 -9.98
CA THR A 434 -14.98 -0.88 -9.51
C THR A 434 -14.25 -1.74 -10.56
N ARG A 435 -14.54 -1.57 -11.86
CA ARG A 435 -13.83 -2.25 -12.96
C ARG A 435 -12.36 -1.87 -12.99
N GLN A 436 -12.07 -0.54 -12.95
CA GLN A 436 -10.71 -0.04 -12.98
C GLN A 436 -9.92 -0.53 -11.76
N LEU A 437 -10.53 -0.50 -10.56
CA LEU A 437 -9.92 -0.99 -9.32
C LEU A 437 -9.62 -2.50 -9.39
N ALA A 438 -10.55 -3.30 -9.91
CA ALA A 438 -10.32 -4.74 -10.08
C ALA A 438 -9.14 -5.02 -11.02
N ALA A 439 -9.00 -4.24 -12.11
CA ALA A 439 -7.84 -4.33 -12.98
C ALA A 439 -6.55 -3.92 -12.25
N HIS A 440 -6.58 -2.81 -11.51
CA HIS A 440 -5.45 -2.28 -10.75
C HIS A 440 -4.89 -3.32 -9.75
N GLU A 441 -5.71 -3.79 -8.82
CA GLU A 441 -5.27 -4.74 -7.78
C GLU A 441 -4.86 -6.10 -8.37
N THR A 442 -5.48 -6.50 -9.47
CA THR A 442 -5.03 -7.68 -10.22
C THR A 442 -3.63 -7.46 -10.81
N GLY A 443 -3.32 -6.25 -11.28
CA GLY A 443 -2.00 -5.88 -11.79
C GLY A 443 -0.88 -6.11 -10.78
N HIS A 444 -1.10 -5.75 -9.52
CA HIS A 444 -0.13 -6.05 -8.45
C HIS A 444 0.13 -7.56 -8.32
N THR A 445 -0.89 -8.37 -8.42
CA THR A 445 -0.73 -9.83 -8.38
C THR A 445 -0.18 -10.45 -9.67
N LEU A 446 0.01 -9.64 -10.71
CA LEU A 446 0.82 -9.97 -11.89
C LEU A 446 2.29 -9.52 -11.77
N GLY A 447 2.64 -8.88 -10.66
CA GLY A 447 3.97 -8.37 -10.34
C GLY A 447 4.20 -6.90 -10.63
N LEU A 448 3.18 -6.14 -11.01
CA LEU A 448 3.31 -4.74 -11.42
C LEU A 448 3.28 -3.78 -10.22
N ALA A 449 4.20 -2.83 -10.22
CA ALA A 449 4.21 -1.67 -9.33
C ALA A 449 3.37 -0.52 -9.91
N HIS A 450 3.08 0.50 -9.11
CA HIS A 450 2.36 1.70 -9.55
C HIS A 450 3.11 2.47 -10.62
N ASN A 451 2.38 3.11 -11.55
CA ASN A 451 2.91 4.12 -12.45
C ASN A 451 2.13 5.44 -12.31
N PHE A 452 2.55 6.29 -11.40
CA PHE A 452 1.92 7.58 -11.11
C PHE A 452 2.24 8.71 -12.10
N ALA A 453 3.00 8.42 -13.14
CA ALA A 453 3.21 9.36 -14.25
C ALA A 453 2.24 9.12 -15.42
N ALA A 454 1.36 8.12 -15.31
CA ALA A 454 0.47 7.76 -16.42
C ALA A 454 -0.60 8.83 -16.67
N SER A 455 -1.12 9.50 -15.63
CA SER A 455 -2.08 10.61 -15.74
C SER A 455 -1.57 11.77 -16.58
N ALA A 456 -0.26 12.02 -16.60
CA ALA A 456 0.38 13.10 -17.31
C ALA A 456 0.60 12.82 -18.82
N PHE A 457 0.44 11.58 -19.29
CA PHE A 457 0.54 11.26 -20.71
C PHE A 457 -0.71 11.73 -21.46
N PRO A 458 -0.58 12.50 -22.56
CA PRO A 458 -1.75 12.96 -23.31
C PRO A 458 -2.56 11.81 -23.90
N HIS A 459 -3.84 11.73 -23.53
CA HIS A 459 -4.77 10.68 -23.98
C HIS A 459 -6.21 11.21 -23.99
N ALA A 460 -7.10 10.52 -24.68
CA ALA A 460 -8.52 10.83 -24.61
C ALA A 460 -9.10 10.41 -23.23
N PRO A 461 -10.10 11.11 -22.69
CA PRO A 461 -10.68 10.80 -21.37
C PRO A 461 -11.21 9.36 -21.22
N SER A 462 -11.62 8.74 -22.33
CA SER A 462 -12.10 7.34 -22.35
C SER A 462 -11.00 6.30 -22.49
N GLU A 463 -9.74 6.71 -22.67
CA GLU A 463 -8.60 5.83 -22.84
C GLU A 463 -7.80 5.76 -21.53
N SER A 464 -7.22 4.60 -21.23
CA SER A 464 -6.29 4.42 -20.11
C SER A 464 -4.85 4.46 -20.63
N VAL A 465 -3.98 5.12 -19.90
CA VAL A 465 -2.53 5.00 -20.08
C VAL A 465 -2.00 3.87 -19.23
N SER A 466 -2.41 3.80 -17.98
CA SER A 466 -2.14 2.66 -17.07
C SER A 466 -3.26 2.51 -16.05
N VAL A 467 -3.71 1.27 -15.84
CA VAL A 467 -4.58 0.95 -14.71
C VAL A 467 -3.80 0.93 -13.39
N MET A 468 -2.45 0.94 -13.45
CA MET A 468 -1.57 0.98 -12.27
C MET A 468 -1.37 2.40 -11.72
N ASP A 469 -2.13 3.37 -12.18
CA ASP A 469 -2.26 4.70 -11.59
C ASP A 469 -3.50 4.79 -10.70
N TYR A 470 -3.58 5.85 -9.87
CA TYR A 470 -4.76 6.20 -9.08
C TYR A 470 -5.50 7.35 -9.76
N PRO A 471 -6.47 7.07 -10.64
CA PRO A 471 -7.16 8.14 -11.35
C PRO A 471 -8.16 8.87 -10.44
N HIS A 472 -8.18 10.20 -10.50
CA HIS A 472 -9.31 10.99 -10.06
C HIS A 472 -10.44 10.94 -11.12
N PRO A 473 -11.73 11.05 -10.75
CA PRO A 473 -12.80 11.07 -11.74
C PRO A 473 -12.58 12.16 -12.80
N GLN A 474 -12.61 11.78 -14.08
CA GLN A 474 -12.58 12.68 -15.23
C GLN A 474 -13.96 13.32 -15.41
N VAL A 475 -14.16 14.48 -14.79
CA VAL A 475 -15.42 15.21 -14.86
C VAL A 475 -15.34 16.29 -15.94
N THR A 476 -16.35 16.41 -16.78
CA THR A 476 -16.52 17.52 -17.72
C THR A 476 -17.78 18.31 -17.40
N LEU A 477 -17.95 19.45 -18.03
CA LEU A 477 -19.20 20.21 -17.95
C LEU A 477 -19.92 20.13 -19.30
N ASP A 478 -21.23 19.84 -19.26
CA ASP A 478 -22.06 19.90 -20.45
C ASP A 478 -22.30 21.35 -20.90
N LEU A 479 -23.04 21.53 -21.96
CA LEU A 479 -23.36 22.86 -22.50
C LEU A 479 -24.15 23.77 -21.54
N ASN A 480 -24.77 23.19 -20.54
CA ASN A 480 -25.54 23.90 -19.51
C ASN A 480 -24.73 24.10 -18.21
N GLY A 481 -23.45 23.72 -18.21
CA GLY A 481 -22.60 23.80 -17.04
C GLY A 481 -22.90 22.72 -15.98
N VAL A 482 -23.54 21.62 -16.36
CA VAL A 482 -23.81 20.48 -15.48
C VAL A 482 -22.63 19.52 -15.56
N PRO A 483 -22.12 19.00 -14.42
CA PRO A 483 -21.10 17.97 -14.43
C PRO A 483 -21.56 16.71 -15.18
N ASP A 484 -20.73 16.25 -16.12
CA ASP A 484 -20.92 15.00 -16.86
C ASP A 484 -19.90 13.96 -16.35
N LEU A 485 -20.40 12.82 -15.89
CA LEU A 485 -19.64 11.69 -15.33
C LEU A 485 -19.57 10.50 -16.28
N SER A 486 -20.05 10.61 -17.52
CA SER A 486 -20.13 9.48 -18.45
C SER A 486 -18.77 8.88 -18.82
N ALA A 487 -17.71 9.69 -18.74
CA ALA A 487 -16.31 9.28 -18.96
C ALA A 487 -15.45 9.41 -17.69
N ALA A 488 -16.06 9.30 -16.49
CA ALA A 488 -15.37 9.54 -15.23
C ALA A 488 -14.16 8.62 -15.01
N TYR A 489 -14.21 7.41 -15.55
CA TYR A 489 -13.09 6.46 -15.51
C TYR A 489 -12.93 5.79 -16.86
N ALA A 490 -11.68 5.69 -17.30
CA ALA A 490 -11.31 5.03 -18.53
C ALA A 490 -11.65 3.53 -18.51
N VAL A 491 -11.87 2.97 -19.67
CA VAL A 491 -12.23 1.56 -19.89
C VAL A 491 -11.05 0.85 -20.55
N ASN A 492 -10.88 -0.41 -20.24
CA ASN A 492 -9.82 -1.29 -20.77
C ASN A 492 -8.43 -1.02 -20.19
N ILE A 493 -7.48 -1.84 -20.63
CA ILE A 493 -6.09 -1.82 -20.19
C ILE A 493 -5.31 -0.71 -20.90
N GLY A 494 -4.36 -0.10 -20.20
CA GLY A 494 -3.60 1.03 -20.69
C GLY A 494 -2.44 0.69 -21.63
N LEU A 495 -1.89 1.76 -22.22
CA LEU A 495 -0.74 1.66 -23.12
C LEU A 495 0.51 1.17 -22.35
N TRP A 496 0.76 1.75 -21.17
CA TRP A 496 1.86 1.34 -20.31
C TRP A 496 1.71 -0.10 -19.83
N ASP A 497 0.50 -0.51 -19.47
CA ASP A 497 0.22 -1.88 -18.99
C ASP A 497 0.60 -2.93 -20.05
N LYS A 498 0.35 -2.63 -21.33
CA LYS A 498 0.77 -3.49 -22.45
C LYS A 498 2.28 -3.58 -22.56
N VAL A 499 2.99 -2.48 -22.34
CA VAL A 499 4.47 -2.44 -22.30
C VAL A 499 4.98 -3.30 -21.14
N ALA A 500 4.43 -3.09 -19.94
CA ALA A 500 4.84 -3.83 -18.74
C ALA A 500 4.60 -5.33 -18.88
N ILE A 501 3.42 -5.76 -19.33
CA ILE A 501 3.14 -7.18 -19.59
C ILE A 501 4.03 -7.75 -20.71
N ASN A 502 4.32 -6.97 -21.76
CA ASN A 502 5.25 -7.39 -22.80
C ASN A 502 6.67 -7.60 -22.24
N TYR A 503 7.15 -6.69 -21.38
CA TYR A 503 8.41 -6.87 -20.67
C TYR A 503 8.41 -8.11 -19.77
N GLY A 504 7.41 -8.30 -18.93
CA GLY A 504 7.36 -9.36 -17.94
C GLY A 504 7.08 -10.76 -18.50
N TYR A 505 6.24 -10.86 -19.53
CA TYR A 505 5.64 -12.13 -19.93
C TYR A 505 5.92 -12.57 -21.37
N ARG A 506 6.50 -11.73 -22.23
CA ARG A 506 6.94 -12.17 -23.55
C ARG A 506 8.03 -13.24 -23.41
N GLN A 507 7.92 -14.34 -24.15
CA GLN A 507 8.96 -15.35 -24.24
C GLN A 507 9.86 -15.13 -25.45
N PHE A 508 11.15 -15.29 -25.23
CA PHE A 508 12.20 -15.19 -26.22
C PHE A 508 12.83 -16.57 -26.46
N SER A 509 13.52 -16.74 -27.60
CA SER A 509 14.13 -18.03 -27.98
C SER A 509 15.30 -18.42 -27.06
N ASP A 510 16.07 -17.43 -26.62
CA ASP A 510 17.23 -17.63 -25.76
C ASP A 510 17.57 -16.35 -24.98
N SER A 511 18.48 -16.45 -24.03
CA SER A 511 18.85 -15.37 -23.10
C SER A 511 19.55 -14.17 -23.76
N SER A 512 20.22 -14.37 -24.90
CA SER A 512 20.88 -13.27 -25.63
C SER A 512 19.86 -12.42 -26.37
N VAL A 513 18.92 -13.07 -27.03
CA VAL A 513 17.77 -12.42 -27.69
C VAL A 513 16.85 -11.77 -26.66
N GLU A 514 16.66 -12.42 -25.51
CA GLU A 514 15.84 -11.85 -24.43
C GLU A 514 16.34 -10.49 -23.99
N ARG A 515 17.63 -10.35 -23.67
CA ARG A 515 18.19 -9.06 -23.20
C ARG A 515 17.94 -7.94 -24.21
N ALA A 516 18.31 -8.15 -25.47
CA ALA A 516 18.11 -7.16 -26.53
C ALA A 516 16.63 -6.82 -26.74
N GLY A 517 15.76 -7.84 -26.66
CA GLY A 517 14.30 -7.67 -26.82
C GLY A 517 13.68 -6.90 -25.66
N LEU A 518 14.11 -7.12 -24.43
CA LEU A 518 13.65 -6.38 -23.26
C LEU A 518 14.10 -4.91 -23.31
N ASP A 519 15.34 -4.63 -23.68
CA ASP A 519 15.85 -3.27 -23.87
C ASP A 519 15.09 -2.55 -25.01
N ALA A 520 14.76 -3.23 -26.09
CA ALA A 520 13.97 -2.67 -27.19
C ALA A 520 12.56 -2.27 -26.72
N ILE A 521 11.86 -3.13 -25.93
CA ILE A 521 10.53 -2.84 -25.40
C ILE A 521 10.54 -1.53 -24.60
N LEU A 522 11.49 -1.37 -23.68
CA LEU A 522 11.58 -0.17 -22.84
C LEU A 522 12.04 1.08 -23.62
N SER A 523 12.97 0.90 -24.57
CA SER A 523 13.41 1.99 -25.44
C SER A 523 12.28 2.51 -26.33
N ASP A 524 11.45 1.63 -26.86
CA ASP A 524 10.33 2.02 -27.71
C ASP A 524 9.22 2.70 -26.89
N ALA A 525 8.97 2.25 -25.66
CA ALA A 525 8.07 2.95 -24.74
C ALA A 525 8.57 4.37 -24.45
N THR A 526 9.86 4.54 -24.15
CA THR A 526 10.46 5.86 -23.94
C THR A 526 10.35 6.75 -25.16
N LYS A 527 10.63 6.24 -26.35
CA LYS A 527 10.50 7.01 -27.62
C LYS A 527 9.06 7.42 -27.90
N SER A 528 8.07 6.65 -27.49
CA SER A 528 6.65 7.02 -27.60
C SER A 528 6.20 8.02 -26.52
N GLY A 529 7.09 8.44 -25.63
CA GLY A 529 6.82 9.43 -24.58
C GLY A 529 6.25 8.83 -23.29
N LEU A 530 6.08 7.51 -23.21
CA LEU A 530 5.62 6.86 -21.99
C LEU A 530 6.69 6.95 -20.88
N VAL A 531 6.24 7.32 -19.69
CA VAL A 531 7.08 7.52 -18.50
C VAL A 531 6.64 6.56 -17.42
N TYR A 532 7.61 6.06 -16.66
CA TYR A 532 7.38 5.27 -15.46
C TYR A 532 8.00 5.99 -14.26
N ILE A 533 7.16 6.35 -13.29
CA ILE A 533 7.56 6.92 -11.99
C ILE A 533 6.64 6.30 -10.94
N THR A 534 7.22 5.82 -9.85
CA THR A 534 6.49 5.06 -8.83
C THR A 534 6.39 5.77 -7.47
N ASP A 535 6.07 5.04 -6.44
CA ASP A 535 5.65 5.49 -5.11
C ASP A 535 6.65 6.42 -4.43
N GLU A 536 7.94 6.11 -4.47
CA GLU A 536 8.99 6.87 -3.78
C GLU A 536 9.07 8.34 -4.24
N ASP A 537 8.66 8.61 -5.50
CA ASP A 537 8.63 9.95 -6.06
C ASP A 537 7.24 10.61 -5.99
N ALA A 538 6.20 9.78 -5.98
CA ALA A 538 4.82 10.25 -6.06
C ALA A 538 4.19 10.52 -4.69
N ARG A 539 4.50 9.71 -3.67
CA ARG A 539 3.84 9.79 -2.34
C ARG A 539 4.37 10.89 -1.42
N PRO A 540 5.69 11.18 -1.34
CA PRO A 540 6.17 12.17 -0.38
C PRO A 540 5.57 13.56 -0.63
N PRO A 541 5.11 14.28 0.41
CA PRO A 541 4.62 15.67 0.28
C PRO A 541 5.66 16.61 -0.33
N GLY A 542 6.93 16.36 -0.03
CA GLY A 542 8.09 17.05 -0.60
C GLY A 542 8.47 16.62 -2.01
N GLY A 543 7.76 15.67 -2.63
CA GLY A 543 8.09 15.14 -3.96
C GLY A 543 8.40 16.21 -5.00
N ALA A 544 9.36 15.92 -5.89
CA ALA A 544 9.87 16.87 -6.87
C ALA A 544 9.40 16.59 -8.31
N HIS A 545 8.90 15.39 -8.59
CA HIS A 545 8.57 15.00 -9.96
C HIS A 545 7.28 15.68 -10.44
N PRO A 546 7.30 16.51 -11.52
CA PRO A 546 6.16 17.34 -11.91
C PRO A 546 4.98 16.57 -12.51
N PHE A 547 5.19 15.31 -12.90
CA PHE A 547 4.20 14.47 -13.59
C PHE A 547 3.78 13.24 -12.76
N ALA A 548 4.21 13.12 -11.51
CA ALA A 548 3.90 11.95 -10.72
C ALA A 548 3.17 12.31 -9.43
N HIS A 549 1.89 11.98 -9.38
CA HIS A 549 1.06 12.17 -8.19
C HIS A 549 -0.10 11.16 -8.18
N LEU A 550 -0.70 11.00 -7.01
CA LEU A 550 -1.85 10.14 -6.78
C LEU A 550 -3.14 10.95 -6.93
N TRP A 551 -4.16 10.39 -7.56
CA TRP A 551 -5.49 11.00 -7.66
C TRP A 551 -5.49 12.35 -8.41
N ASP A 552 -4.59 12.51 -9.36
CA ASP A 552 -4.55 13.65 -10.27
C ASP A 552 -4.98 13.27 -11.68
N ASN A 553 -5.12 14.27 -12.53
CA ASN A 553 -5.47 14.12 -13.93
C ASN A 553 -4.67 15.10 -14.79
N GLY A 554 -4.56 14.78 -16.07
CA GLY A 554 -4.14 15.67 -17.13
C GLY A 554 -2.63 15.86 -17.26
N PRO A 555 -2.18 16.24 -18.45
CA PRO A 555 -0.76 16.37 -18.80
C PRO A 555 -0.08 17.59 -18.16
N ASP A 556 -0.85 18.57 -17.67
CA ASP A 556 -0.36 19.76 -16.96
C ASP A 556 -1.20 19.94 -15.70
N ALA A 557 -0.61 19.62 -14.56
CA ALA A 557 -1.31 19.65 -13.28
C ALA A 557 -1.81 21.05 -12.88
N ALA A 558 -1.17 22.12 -13.33
CA ALA A 558 -1.62 23.50 -13.05
C ALA A 558 -2.85 23.89 -13.87
N ASP A 559 -2.89 23.55 -15.15
CA ASP A 559 -4.07 23.78 -16.01
C ASP A 559 -5.24 22.93 -15.54
N GLU A 560 -4.97 21.69 -15.15
CA GLU A 560 -5.97 20.79 -14.64
C GLU A 560 -6.55 21.27 -13.30
N LEU A 561 -5.73 21.82 -12.39
CA LEU A 561 -6.21 22.47 -11.18
C LEU A 561 -7.20 23.60 -11.51
N VAL A 562 -6.87 24.45 -12.47
CA VAL A 562 -7.77 25.52 -12.93
C VAL A 562 -9.07 24.94 -13.50
N ARG A 563 -9.01 23.83 -14.22
CA ARG A 563 -10.18 23.13 -14.79
C ARG A 563 -11.06 22.55 -13.68
N ILE A 564 -10.48 21.84 -12.73
CA ILE A 564 -11.18 21.24 -11.59
C ILE A 564 -11.85 22.33 -10.73
N MET A 565 -11.19 23.45 -10.51
CA MET A 565 -11.78 24.58 -9.79
C MET A 565 -13.02 25.15 -10.48
N LYS A 566 -13.06 25.17 -11.83
CA LYS A 566 -14.28 25.56 -12.58
C LYS A 566 -15.42 24.56 -12.38
N ILE A 567 -15.11 23.26 -12.40
CA ILE A 567 -16.10 22.20 -12.15
C ILE A 567 -16.65 22.31 -10.73
N ARG A 568 -15.75 22.49 -9.74
CA ARG A 568 -16.13 22.68 -8.32
C ARG A 568 -17.09 23.87 -8.15
N VAL A 569 -16.82 24.98 -8.79
CA VAL A 569 -17.70 26.18 -8.75
C VAL A 569 -19.06 25.86 -9.36
N ALA A 570 -19.10 25.23 -10.54
CA ALA A 570 -20.34 24.85 -11.19
C ALA A 570 -21.18 23.86 -10.37
N ALA A 571 -20.54 22.88 -9.76
CA ALA A 571 -21.21 21.89 -8.89
C ALA A 571 -21.71 22.53 -7.58
N LEU A 572 -20.92 23.40 -6.92
CA LEU A 572 -21.31 24.12 -5.70
C LEU A 572 -22.51 25.05 -5.95
N ALA A 573 -22.57 25.67 -7.11
CA ALA A 573 -23.72 26.53 -7.47
C ALA A 573 -25.05 25.77 -7.60
N ARG A 574 -24.98 24.45 -7.74
CA ARG A 574 -26.15 23.53 -7.85
C ARG A 574 -26.39 22.73 -6.57
N PHE A 575 -25.41 22.72 -5.67
CA PHE A 575 -25.43 21.92 -4.44
C PHE A 575 -26.49 22.48 -3.48
N GLY A 576 -27.30 21.59 -2.88
CA GLY A 576 -28.35 21.93 -1.92
C GLY A 576 -29.16 20.69 -1.53
N GLU A 577 -30.42 20.88 -1.13
CA GLU A 577 -31.27 19.78 -0.65
C GLU A 577 -31.35 18.59 -1.61
N ASN A 578 -31.25 18.86 -2.92
CA ASN A 578 -31.26 17.81 -3.95
C ASN A 578 -29.98 16.96 -3.98
N ALA A 579 -28.98 17.24 -3.15
CA ALA A 579 -27.77 16.42 -3.05
C ALA A 579 -27.94 15.21 -2.12
N ILE A 580 -29.06 15.14 -1.40
CA ILE A 580 -29.40 13.99 -0.55
C ILE A 580 -30.83 13.49 -0.88
N PRO A 581 -31.16 12.21 -0.59
CA PRO A 581 -32.49 11.65 -0.83
C PRO A 581 -33.60 12.37 -0.04
N GLU A 582 -34.81 12.44 -0.60
CA GLU A 582 -35.98 12.94 0.10
C GLU A 582 -36.23 12.17 1.40
N GLY A 583 -36.42 12.88 2.51
CA GLY A 583 -36.58 12.31 3.85
C GLY A 583 -35.29 12.09 4.62
N ALA A 584 -34.12 12.26 4.02
CA ALA A 584 -32.84 12.24 4.74
C ALA A 584 -32.71 13.50 5.63
N PRO A 585 -32.08 13.41 6.81
CA PRO A 585 -31.81 14.59 7.64
C PRO A 585 -30.93 15.61 6.89
N LEU A 586 -31.37 16.89 6.85
CA LEU A 586 -30.58 17.93 6.16
C LEU A 586 -29.14 18.03 6.64
N ALA A 587 -28.87 17.73 7.91
CA ALA A 587 -27.52 17.71 8.47
C ALA A 587 -26.57 16.74 7.74
N THR A 588 -27.09 15.71 7.04
CA THR A 588 -26.26 14.78 6.24
C THR A 588 -25.75 15.40 4.93
N LEU A 589 -26.23 16.58 4.53
CA LEU A 589 -25.64 17.37 3.45
C LEU A 589 -24.16 17.67 3.70
N GLU A 590 -23.75 17.80 4.97
CA GLU A 590 -22.32 17.97 5.31
C GLU A 590 -21.48 16.83 4.76
N ASP A 591 -21.94 15.58 4.89
CA ASP A 591 -21.19 14.40 4.42
C ASP A 591 -21.03 14.41 2.89
N THR A 592 -22.10 14.81 2.18
CA THR A 592 -22.09 14.95 0.71
C THR A 592 -21.26 16.15 0.26
N LEU A 593 -21.19 17.23 1.07
CA LEU A 593 -20.39 18.41 0.74
C LEU A 593 -18.87 18.11 0.75
N VAL A 594 -18.39 17.27 1.65
CA VAL A 594 -16.95 17.01 1.85
C VAL A 594 -16.21 16.72 0.54
N PRO A 595 -16.59 15.73 -0.28
CA PRO A 595 -15.85 15.41 -1.51
C PRO A 595 -15.91 16.52 -2.55
N LEU A 596 -16.96 17.33 -2.55
CA LEU A 596 -17.09 18.47 -3.45
C LEU A 596 -16.27 19.67 -2.95
N TYR A 597 -16.35 19.99 -1.66
CA TYR A 597 -15.63 21.11 -1.08
C TYR A 597 -14.11 20.93 -1.19
N LEU A 598 -13.62 19.72 -0.97
CA LEU A 598 -12.21 19.33 -1.06
C LEU A 598 -11.81 18.72 -2.41
N MET A 599 -12.62 18.83 -3.47
CA MET A 599 -12.38 18.20 -4.78
C MET A 599 -11.01 18.56 -5.38
N HIS A 600 -10.49 19.74 -5.07
CA HIS A 600 -9.23 20.25 -5.62
C HIS A 600 -7.96 19.73 -4.90
N ARG A 601 -8.10 19.01 -3.77
CA ARG A 601 -6.98 18.67 -2.88
C ARG A 601 -5.80 18.02 -3.61
N TYR A 602 -6.03 16.91 -4.28
CA TYR A 602 -4.97 16.14 -4.93
C TYR A 602 -4.37 16.86 -6.14
N GLN A 603 -5.19 17.56 -6.90
CA GLN A 603 -4.70 18.35 -8.02
C GLN A 603 -3.88 19.55 -7.55
N THR A 604 -4.18 20.11 -6.36
CA THR A 604 -3.34 21.13 -5.72
C THR A 604 -1.98 20.57 -5.33
N GLU A 605 -1.95 19.37 -4.77
CA GLU A 605 -0.72 18.65 -4.43
C GLU A 605 0.12 18.38 -5.68
N ALA A 606 -0.50 17.86 -6.75
CA ALA A 606 0.16 17.62 -8.04
C ALA A 606 0.73 18.91 -8.65
N ALA A 607 -0.07 19.99 -8.71
CA ALA A 607 0.39 21.27 -9.21
C ALA A 607 1.53 21.87 -8.37
N THR A 608 1.54 21.61 -7.07
CA THR A 608 2.58 22.10 -6.16
C THR A 608 3.92 21.41 -6.42
N LYS A 609 3.96 20.16 -6.94
CA LYS A 609 5.21 19.47 -7.31
C LYS A 609 5.94 20.12 -8.48
N ILE A 610 5.25 20.91 -9.30
CA ILE A 610 5.87 21.72 -10.35
C ILE A 610 6.75 22.83 -9.73
N ILE A 611 6.37 23.36 -8.55
CA ILE A 611 7.07 24.43 -7.84
C ILE A 611 8.29 23.85 -7.10
N GLY A 612 9.49 24.25 -7.48
CA GLY A 612 10.73 23.59 -7.07
C GLY A 612 10.85 22.17 -7.63
N GLY A 613 10.25 21.95 -8.81
CA GLY A 613 10.19 20.65 -9.47
C GLY A 613 11.43 20.30 -10.27
N LEU A 614 11.67 18.99 -10.39
CA LEU A 614 12.72 18.40 -11.20
C LEU A 614 12.10 17.31 -12.08
N ASN A 615 12.23 17.46 -13.39
CA ASN A 615 11.79 16.45 -14.36
C ASN A 615 12.93 15.47 -14.62
N TYR A 616 12.74 14.21 -14.34
CA TYR A 616 13.73 13.15 -14.53
C TYR A 616 13.07 11.82 -14.92
N ARG A 617 13.89 10.84 -15.23
CA ARG A 617 13.48 9.47 -15.54
C ARG A 617 14.37 8.52 -14.73
N TYR A 618 13.97 7.28 -14.57
CA TYR A 618 14.85 6.22 -14.06
C TYR A 618 15.85 5.78 -15.14
N GLN A 619 16.64 6.74 -15.60
CA GLN A 619 17.55 6.58 -16.73
C GLN A 619 18.74 5.68 -16.41
N LEU A 620 19.19 4.94 -17.41
CA LEU A 620 20.42 4.15 -17.35
C LEU A 620 21.51 4.80 -18.18
N ARG A 621 22.77 4.60 -17.78
CA ARG A 621 23.89 5.08 -18.58
C ARG A 621 23.84 4.48 -20.00
N GLY A 622 23.70 5.33 -21.00
CA GLY A 622 23.70 4.94 -22.42
C GLY A 622 22.34 4.57 -23.00
N ASP A 623 21.23 4.74 -22.27
CA ASP A 623 19.88 4.46 -22.78
C ASP A 623 19.27 5.61 -23.61
N GLY A 624 20.00 6.73 -23.76
CA GLY A 624 19.61 7.87 -24.59
C GLY A 624 18.48 8.72 -24.02
N GLN A 625 18.10 8.51 -22.75
CA GLN A 625 17.09 9.35 -22.11
C GLN A 625 17.64 10.73 -21.74
N MET A 626 16.73 11.68 -21.57
CA MET A 626 17.05 13.04 -21.15
C MET A 626 17.68 13.07 -19.75
N ASN A 627 18.56 14.02 -19.52
CA ASN A 627 19.08 14.30 -18.17
C ASN A 627 17.97 14.91 -17.30
N ALA A 628 18.18 14.88 -15.98
CA ALA A 628 17.31 15.59 -15.06
C ALA A 628 17.36 17.10 -15.30
N GLU A 629 16.18 17.72 -15.41
CA GLU A 629 16.01 19.14 -15.75
C GLU A 629 15.13 19.82 -14.69
N ILE A 630 15.58 20.98 -14.20
CA ILE A 630 14.76 21.83 -13.35
C ILE A 630 13.57 22.32 -14.19
N VAL A 631 12.34 22.19 -13.67
CA VAL A 631 11.13 22.69 -14.33
C VAL A 631 11.29 24.18 -14.65
N SER A 632 10.87 24.60 -15.83
CA SER A 632 11.08 25.95 -16.32
C SER A 632 10.50 27.02 -15.37
N PRO A 633 11.11 28.22 -15.30
CA PRO A 633 10.61 29.32 -14.46
C PRO A 633 9.15 29.71 -14.76
N ASP A 634 8.73 29.64 -16.02
CA ASP A 634 7.39 30.02 -16.43
C ASP A 634 6.34 29.00 -16.00
N GLU A 635 6.64 27.70 -16.13
CA GLU A 635 5.77 26.60 -15.63
C GLU A 635 5.63 26.66 -14.12
N GLN A 636 6.75 26.87 -13.39
CA GLN A 636 6.71 27.02 -11.94
C GLN A 636 5.87 28.22 -11.49
N ARG A 637 6.00 29.39 -12.16
CA ARG A 637 5.18 30.57 -11.85
C ARG A 637 3.72 30.38 -12.24
N LYS A 638 3.43 29.64 -13.32
CA LYS A 638 2.07 29.25 -13.69
C LYS A 638 1.45 28.40 -12.59
N ALA A 639 2.15 27.36 -12.13
CA ALA A 639 1.70 26.49 -11.06
C ALA A 639 1.50 27.25 -9.74
N LEU A 640 2.43 28.14 -9.39
CA LEU A 640 2.33 28.99 -8.20
C LEU A 640 1.04 29.81 -8.19
N ARG A 641 0.73 30.47 -9.33
CA ARG A 641 -0.52 31.26 -9.46
C ARG A 641 -1.77 30.39 -9.30
N ALA A 642 -1.79 29.17 -9.82
CA ALA A 642 -2.92 28.27 -9.68
C ALA A 642 -3.07 27.77 -8.24
N VAL A 643 -1.96 27.36 -7.61
CA VAL A 643 -1.93 26.84 -6.24
C VAL A 643 -2.35 27.91 -5.22
N VAL A 644 -1.74 29.10 -5.22
CA VAL A 644 -2.09 30.13 -4.22
C VAL A 644 -3.53 30.61 -4.35
N LYS A 645 -4.15 30.50 -5.53
CA LYS A 645 -5.58 30.87 -5.70
C LYS A 645 -6.51 30.00 -4.86
N THR A 646 -6.13 28.75 -4.54
CA THR A 646 -6.91 27.88 -3.65
C THR A 646 -7.02 28.44 -2.21
N LEU A 647 -6.12 29.36 -1.83
CA LEU A 647 -6.12 30.04 -0.52
C LEU A 647 -7.01 31.29 -0.49
N SER A 648 -7.65 31.65 -1.58
CA SER A 648 -8.47 32.88 -1.60
C SER A 648 -9.82 32.67 -0.92
N ALA A 649 -10.36 33.70 -0.28
CA ALA A 649 -11.70 33.68 0.26
C ALA A 649 -12.77 33.37 -0.81
N ASP A 650 -12.60 33.83 -2.03
CA ASP A 650 -13.51 33.54 -3.16
C ASP A 650 -13.60 32.02 -3.44
N THR A 651 -12.53 31.28 -3.16
CA THR A 651 -12.49 29.82 -3.30
C THR A 651 -13.10 29.09 -2.12
N LEU A 652 -12.85 29.57 -0.89
CA LEU A 652 -13.11 28.82 0.34
C LEU A 652 -14.43 29.22 1.04
N THR A 653 -14.96 30.40 0.73
CA THR A 653 -16.22 30.85 1.34
C THR A 653 -17.42 30.13 0.73
N LEU A 654 -18.21 29.48 1.56
CA LEU A 654 -19.50 28.91 1.17
C LEU A 654 -20.59 30.02 1.14
N PRO A 655 -21.52 29.98 0.16
CA PRO A 655 -22.55 31.00 0.03
C PRO A 655 -23.59 30.90 1.13
N GLU A 656 -24.06 32.03 1.62
CA GLU A 656 -25.06 32.15 2.71
C GLU A 656 -26.33 31.29 2.50
N PRO A 657 -26.90 31.17 1.27
CA PRO A 657 -28.05 30.29 1.06
C PRO A 657 -27.75 28.81 1.36
N LEU A 658 -26.52 28.36 1.08
CA LEU A 658 -26.12 27.01 1.38
C LEU A 658 -25.89 26.79 2.88
N LEU A 659 -25.27 27.75 3.58
CA LEU A 659 -25.04 27.68 5.03
C LEU A 659 -26.32 27.50 5.83
N LYS A 660 -27.43 28.05 5.37
CA LYS A 660 -28.76 27.90 6.00
C LYS A 660 -29.32 26.46 5.93
N LEU A 661 -28.74 25.59 5.08
CA LEU A 661 -29.18 24.22 4.93
C LEU A 661 -28.48 23.24 5.88
N PHE A 662 -27.57 23.72 6.73
CA PHE A 662 -26.82 22.86 7.67
C PHE A 662 -27.31 23.05 9.13
N PRO A 663 -28.43 22.42 9.53
CA PRO A 663 -28.80 22.40 10.94
C PRO A 663 -27.85 21.50 11.73
N PRO A 664 -27.79 21.65 13.06
CA PRO A 664 -27.12 20.67 13.92
C PRO A 664 -27.63 19.25 13.66
N ARG A 665 -26.75 18.27 13.76
CA ARG A 665 -27.09 16.87 13.56
C ARG A 665 -28.09 16.39 14.61
N PRO A 666 -29.15 15.66 14.22
CA PRO A 666 -30.08 15.06 15.16
C PRO A 666 -29.37 13.92 15.92
N PRO A 667 -29.93 13.45 17.07
CA PRO A 667 -29.46 12.28 17.79
C PRO A 667 -29.26 11.08 16.85
N ASP A 668 -28.25 10.28 17.11
CA ASP A 668 -27.87 9.08 16.34
C ASP A 668 -27.28 9.36 14.92
N PHE A 669 -27.05 10.63 14.58
CA PHE A 669 -26.32 11.06 13.37
C PHE A 669 -25.02 11.78 13.74
N GLU A 670 -24.14 11.09 14.41
CA GLU A 670 -22.89 11.66 14.91
C GLU A 670 -21.94 12.06 13.76
N ARG A 671 -21.11 13.07 14.04
CA ARG A 671 -19.96 13.37 13.19
C ARG A 671 -18.95 12.24 13.28
N THR A 672 -18.34 11.91 12.16
CA THR A 672 -17.29 10.91 12.04
C THR A 672 -15.97 11.59 11.68
N ARG A 673 -14.88 10.83 11.59
CA ARG A 673 -13.62 11.32 11.05
C ARG A 673 -13.73 11.84 9.61
N GLU A 674 -14.79 11.47 8.90
CA GLU A 674 -15.04 11.89 7.51
C GLU A 674 -15.84 13.21 7.43
N SER A 675 -16.25 13.76 8.55
CA SER A 675 -16.92 15.07 8.63
C SER A 675 -15.89 16.21 8.62
N LEU A 676 -16.28 17.38 8.12
CA LEU A 676 -15.45 18.59 8.21
C LEU A 676 -15.19 18.96 9.68
N PRO A 677 -14.03 19.54 10.01
CA PRO A 677 -13.72 19.96 11.39
C PRO A 677 -14.68 21.05 11.85
N ALA A 678 -14.89 21.16 13.15
CA ALA A 678 -15.73 22.21 13.73
C ALA A 678 -15.22 22.61 15.12
N GLU A 679 -15.06 23.90 15.34
CA GLU A 679 -14.76 24.55 16.63
C GLU A 679 -16.01 25.18 17.27
N THR A 680 -17.11 25.25 16.50
CA THR A 680 -18.40 25.86 16.95
C THR A 680 -19.34 24.88 17.67
N GLY A 681 -18.82 23.73 18.08
CA GLY A 681 -19.56 22.69 18.79
C GLY A 681 -20.49 21.89 17.88
N LEU A 682 -21.80 21.94 18.11
CA LEU A 682 -22.75 21.14 17.33
C LEU A 682 -23.10 21.71 15.95
N THR A 683 -22.83 23.00 15.73
CA THR A 683 -23.15 23.64 14.45
C THR A 683 -22.12 23.35 13.36
N PHE A 684 -22.54 23.44 12.11
CA PHE A 684 -21.60 23.43 11.00
C PHE A 684 -20.65 24.62 11.09
N ASP A 685 -19.36 24.39 10.88
CA ASP A 685 -18.30 25.39 11.00
C ASP A 685 -17.65 25.65 9.63
N PRO A 686 -18.11 26.65 8.89
CA PRO A 686 -17.56 26.97 7.59
C PRO A 686 -16.17 27.63 7.65
N ILE A 687 -15.77 28.20 8.81
CA ILE A 687 -14.43 28.77 8.99
C ILE A 687 -13.42 27.64 9.18
N ALA A 688 -13.67 26.71 10.10
CA ALA A 688 -12.81 25.54 10.31
C ALA A 688 -12.70 24.68 9.05
N ALA A 689 -13.76 24.55 8.25
CA ALA A 689 -13.73 23.91 6.94
C ALA A 689 -12.76 24.64 5.98
N ALA A 690 -12.78 25.97 5.94
CA ALA A 690 -11.89 26.77 5.10
C ALA A 690 -10.43 26.68 5.58
N GLU A 691 -10.19 26.71 6.89
CA GLU A 691 -8.86 26.54 7.48
C GLU A 691 -8.27 25.18 7.15
N SER A 692 -9.06 24.10 7.28
CA SER A 692 -8.61 22.74 6.92
C SER A 692 -8.24 22.61 5.44
N ALA A 693 -9.01 23.22 4.54
CA ALA A 693 -8.70 23.25 3.11
C ALA A 693 -7.45 24.09 2.80
N ALA A 694 -7.26 25.22 3.52
CA ALA A 694 -6.06 26.02 3.40
C ALA A 694 -4.81 25.27 3.89
N ASP A 695 -4.91 24.59 5.04
CA ASP A 695 -3.81 23.82 5.62
C ASP A 695 -3.34 22.69 4.70
N LEU A 696 -4.23 22.03 3.94
CA LEU A 696 -3.83 21.08 2.89
C LEU A 696 -2.90 21.73 1.86
N THR A 697 -3.24 22.93 1.37
CA THR A 697 -2.42 23.64 0.40
C THR A 697 -1.11 24.13 1.02
N LEU A 698 -1.16 24.69 2.23
CA LEU A 698 -0.02 25.27 2.91
C LEU A 698 1.01 24.22 3.31
N ALA A 699 0.56 23.04 3.74
CA ALA A 699 1.42 21.93 4.14
C ALA A 699 2.31 21.47 2.98
N VAL A 700 1.74 21.33 1.77
CA VAL A 700 2.52 20.91 0.59
C VAL A 700 3.33 22.08 0.01
N LEU A 701 2.81 23.31 0.04
CA LEU A 701 3.51 24.47 -0.51
C LEU A 701 4.76 24.84 0.30
N PHE A 702 4.67 24.77 1.61
CA PHE A 702 5.76 25.08 2.55
C PHE A 702 6.43 23.84 3.12
N ASP A 703 6.42 22.74 2.38
CA ASP A 703 7.21 21.58 2.72
C ASP A 703 8.72 21.94 2.75
N ARG A 704 9.45 21.44 3.74
CA ARG A 704 10.86 21.80 3.99
C ARG A 704 11.80 21.42 2.86
N GLU A 705 11.55 20.28 2.18
CA GLU A 705 12.40 19.81 1.07
C GLU A 705 12.16 20.67 -0.16
N ARG A 706 10.91 21.05 -0.43
CA ARG A 706 10.57 22.01 -1.48
C ARG A 706 11.15 23.38 -1.19
N ALA A 707 11.10 23.86 0.05
CA ALA A 707 11.72 25.12 0.44
C ALA A 707 13.22 25.14 0.18
N ALA A 708 13.93 24.05 0.47
CA ALA A 708 15.36 23.90 0.18
C ALA A 708 15.62 23.92 -1.34
N ARG A 709 14.82 23.19 -2.15
CA ARG A 709 14.95 23.20 -3.62
C ARG A 709 14.65 24.58 -4.22
N LEU A 710 13.70 25.32 -3.67
CA LEU A 710 13.42 26.68 -4.15
C LEU A 710 14.63 27.61 -3.96
N VAL A 711 15.40 27.45 -2.89
CA VAL A 711 16.64 28.20 -2.69
C VAL A 711 17.71 27.79 -3.73
N GLU A 712 17.94 26.50 -3.87
CA GLU A 712 18.95 25.96 -4.80
C GLU A 712 18.59 26.27 -6.26
N TYR A 713 17.38 25.95 -6.69
CA TYR A 713 16.97 26.05 -8.11
C TYR A 713 16.82 27.49 -8.55
N HIS A 714 16.43 28.40 -7.66
CA HIS A 714 16.46 29.84 -7.96
C HIS A 714 17.88 30.31 -8.30
N ALA A 715 18.88 29.89 -7.54
CA ALA A 715 20.27 30.26 -7.78
C ALA A 715 20.82 29.65 -9.10
N ARG A 716 20.31 28.48 -9.52
CA ARG A 716 20.79 27.77 -10.71
C ARG A 716 20.06 28.15 -12.00
N ALA A 717 18.75 28.43 -11.93
CA ALA A 717 17.90 28.55 -13.12
C ALA A 717 16.90 29.71 -13.07
N ASN A 718 17.07 30.67 -12.13
CA ASN A 718 16.17 31.82 -11.96
C ASN A 718 14.66 31.44 -11.84
N THR A 719 14.40 30.30 -11.23
CA THR A 719 13.04 29.85 -10.91
C THR A 719 12.44 30.73 -9.79
N PRO A 720 11.16 30.61 -9.44
CA PRO A 720 10.61 31.29 -8.26
C PRO A 720 11.50 31.04 -7.04
N SER A 721 11.87 32.12 -6.34
CA SER A 721 12.55 31.98 -5.05
C SER A 721 11.58 31.60 -3.95
N LEU A 722 12.07 31.04 -2.83
CA LEU A 722 11.25 30.81 -1.64
C LEU A 722 10.57 32.11 -1.17
N ALA A 723 11.28 33.24 -1.26
CA ALA A 723 10.71 34.55 -0.93
C ALA A 723 9.53 34.93 -1.84
N GLU A 724 9.63 34.67 -3.17
CA GLU A 724 8.54 34.89 -4.13
C GLU A 724 7.32 34.01 -3.82
N VAL A 725 7.55 32.74 -3.44
CA VAL A 725 6.46 31.82 -3.07
C VAL A 725 5.75 32.28 -1.78
N ILE A 726 6.50 32.69 -0.76
CA ILE A 726 5.96 33.23 0.47
C ILE A 726 5.14 34.50 0.19
N ASP A 727 5.68 35.43 -0.58
CA ASP A 727 4.99 36.68 -0.92
C ASP A 727 3.70 36.44 -1.70
N ALA A 728 3.69 35.45 -2.62
CA ALA A 728 2.50 35.08 -3.38
C ALA A 728 1.39 34.52 -2.48
N ALA A 729 1.72 33.62 -1.55
CA ALA A 729 0.78 33.07 -0.59
C ALA A 729 0.21 34.16 0.33
N LEU A 730 1.06 35.01 0.86
CA LEU A 730 0.65 36.13 1.71
C LEU A 730 -0.21 37.16 0.96
N ALA A 731 0.11 37.45 -0.31
CA ALA A 731 -0.65 38.42 -1.11
C ALA A 731 -2.09 37.97 -1.37
N VAL A 732 -2.30 36.65 -1.49
CA VAL A 732 -3.63 36.06 -1.73
C VAL A 732 -4.39 35.89 -0.42
N SER A 733 -3.74 35.47 0.66
CA SER A 733 -4.37 35.19 1.95
C SER A 733 -4.63 36.45 2.82
N ARG A 734 -3.84 37.51 2.65
CA ARG A 734 -3.96 38.70 3.51
C ARG A 734 -5.31 39.38 3.35
N PRO A 735 -5.99 39.73 4.45
CA PRO A 735 -7.21 40.54 4.42
C PRO A 735 -7.01 41.88 3.66
N ARG A 736 -7.88 42.13 2.69
CA ARG A 736 -7.86 43.40 1.95
C ARG A 736 -8.72 44.41 2.70
N SER A 737 -8.26 45.63 2.86
CA SER A 737 -9.12 46.69 3.34
C SER A 737 -10.31 46.81 2.36
N ALA A 738 -11.51 46.70 2.92
CA ALA A 738 -12.72 46.51 2.14
C ALA A 738 -12.89 47.64 1.10
N ALA A 739 -12.82 47.26 -0.18
CA ALA A 739 -13.52 48.03 -1.19
C ALA A 739 -15.03 47.84 -0.94
N PRO A 740 -15.85 48.87 -0.93
CA PRO A 740 -17.24 48.83 -0.41
C PRO A 740 -18.19 47.84 -1.08
N ASN A 741 -17.80 47.15 -2.13
CA ASN A 741 -18.71 46.37 -2.99
C ASN A 741 -18.24 44.95 -3.40
N SER A 742 -17.16 44.32 -2.84
CA SER A 742 -16.63 43.11 -3.40
C SER A 742 -16.51 41.87 -2.51
N GLN A 743 -16.63 41.97 -1.19
CA GLN A 743 -16.63 40.80 -0.26
C GLN A 743 -17.74 40.93 0.77
N SER A 744 -18.43 39.81 1.06
CA SER A 744 -19.31 39.74 2.25
C SER A 744 -18.47 39.85 3.52
N ALA A 745 -19.07 40.34 4.61
CA ALA A 745 -18.39 40.38 5.92
C ALA A 745 -17.88 38.99 6.32
N PHE A 746 -18.63 37.95 6.02
CA PHE A 746 -18.24 36.56 6.24
C PHE A 746 -17.03 36.13 5.40
N GLY A 747 -16.96 36.51 4.11
CA GLY A 747 -15.79 36.26 3.28
C GLY A 747 -14.52 36.95 3.80
N ALA A 748 -14.65 38.11 4.48
CA ALA A 748 -13.52 38.76 5.13
C ALA A 748 -13.01 37.98 6.35
N GLU A 749 -13.92 37.36 7.15
CA GLU A 749 -13.54 36.49 8.26
C GLU A 749 -12.85 35.20 7.78
N VAL A 750 -13.37 34.55 6.74
CA VAL A 750 -12.68 33.39 6.09
C VAL A 750 -11.29 33.80 5.64
N GLN A 751 -11.14 34.98 5.00
CA GLN A 751 -9.83 35.46 4.55
C GLN A 751 -8.86 35.68 5.73
N ALA A 752 -9.38 36.24 6.84
CA ALA A 752 -8.62 36.46 8.07
C ALA A 752 -8.12 35.14 8.68
N ALA A 753 -8.98 34.11 8.71
CA ALA A 753 -8.61 32.77 9.18
C ALA A 753 -7.54 32.14 8.30
N VAL A 754 -7.70 32.18 6.99
CA VAL A 754 -6.69 31.64 6.04
C VAL A 754 -5.35 32.38 6.15
N TYR A 755 -5.38 33.70 6.39
CA TYR A 755 -4.15 34.46 6.60
C TYR A 755 -3.45 34.04 7.89
N ALA A 756 -4.19 33.80 8.97
CA ALA A 756 -3.62 33.26 10.20
C ALA A 756 -2.97 31.92 9.99
N ARG A 757 -3.62 31.00 9.27
CA ARG A 757 -3.04 29.69 8.92
C ARG A 757 -1.77 29.84 8.08
N THR A 758 -1.74 30.77 7.12
CA THR A 758 -0.56 31.06 6.29
C THR A 758 0.63 31.49 7.15
N VAL A 759 0.42 32.37 8.14
CA VAL A 759 1.49 32.81 9.05
C VAL A 759 1.94 31.66 9.96
N GLU A 760 1.02 30.85 10.50
CA GLU A 760 1.39 29.69 11.32
C GLU A 760 2.17 28.63 10.50
N ALA A 761 1.83 28.40 9.23
CA ALA A 761 2.61 27.52 8.35
C ALA A 761 4.04 28.04 8.13
N LEU A 762 4.24 29.35 7.99
CA LEU A 762 5.56 29.95 7.92
C LEU A 762 6.34 29.82 9.24
N LEU A 763 5.64 29.99 10.37
CA LEU A 763 6.24 29.75 11.69
C LEU A 763 6.66 28.29 11.86
N THR A 764 5.85 27.33 11.37
CA THR A 764 6.17 25.91 11.36
C THR A 764 7.45 25.66 10.54
N LEU A 765 7.54 26.17 9.31
CA LEU A 765 8.71 26.03 8.45
C LEU A 765 9.99 26.62 9.07
N ALA A 766 9.85 27.78 9.72
CA ALA A 766 10.99 28.47 10.36
C ALA A 766 11.45 27.78 11.66
N ALA A 767 10.51 27.18 12.39
CA ALA A 767 10.79 26.53 13.67
C ALA A 767 11.30 25.07 13.50
N ASP A 768 11.01 24.40 12.38
CA ASP A 768 11.44 23.03 12.14
C ASP A 768 12.98 22.95 12.04
N PRO A 769 13.66 22.24 12.95
CA PRO A 769 15.12 22.12 12.95
C PRO A 769 15.65 21.33 11.73
N MET A 770 14.80 20.56 11.06
CA MET A 770 15.16 19.82 9.86
C MET A 770 15.07 20.64 8.58
N THR A 771 14.48 21.84 8.62
CA THR A 771 14.46 22.77 7.49
C THR A 771 15.89 23.32 7.25
N ALA A 772 16.30 23.39 5.98
CA ALA A 772 17.61 23.94 5.58
C ALA A 772 17.82 25.36 6.13
N VAL A 773 19.05 25.67 6.57
CA VAL A 773 19.37 26.93 7.25
C VAL A 773 19.02 28.16 6.39
N GLU A 774 19.30 28.08 5.07
CA GLU A 774 18.99 29.17 4.14
C GLU A 774 17.48 29.38 3.99
N ALA A 775 16.70 28.31 3.93
CA ALA A 775 15.25 28.40 3.87
C ALA A 775 14.66 28.97 5.19
N ARG A 776 15.20 28.54 6.33
CA ARG A 776 14.84 29.10 7.64
C ARG A 776 15.16 30.58 7.71
N ALA A 777 16.36 30.99 7.25
CA ALA A 777 16.78 32.40 7.28
C ALA A 777 15.87 33.28 6.41
N ILE A 778 15.51 32.85 5.22
CA ILE A 778 14.56 33.56 4.34
C ILE A 778 13.19 33.68 5.02
N THR A 779 12.68 32.57 5.56
CA THR A 779 11.37 32.54 6.22
C THR A 779 11.37 33.44 7.48
N TYR A 780 12.44 33.39 8.27
CA TYR A 780 12.60 34.26 9.43
C TYR A 780 12.58 35.76 9.02
N ALA A 781 13.30 36.11 7.96
CA ALA A 781 13.32 37.51 7.47
C ALA A 781 11.93 37.97 6.99
N LYS A 782 11.15 37.08 6.36
CA LYS A 782 9.78 37.37 5.95
C LYS A 782 8.84 37.54 7.14
N LEU A 783 8.95 36.69 8.15
CA LEU A 783 8.19 36.81 9.39
C LEU A 783 8.53 38.12 10.14
N ASP A 784 9.81 38.49 10.18
CA ASP A 784 10.21 39.77 10.83
C ASP A 784 9.67 41.00 10.07
N ASP A 785 9.67 40.93 8.72
CA ASP A 785 9.06 41.99 7.91
C ASP A 785 7.53 42.11 8.15
N LEU A 786 6.83 40.96 8.21
CA LEU A 786 5.40 40.92 8.56
C LEU A 786 5.15 41.59 9.93
N ARG A 787 5.93 41.18 10.94
CA ARG A 787 5.78 41.76 12.31
C ARG A 787 5.97 43.26 12.33
N ARG A 788 6.96 43.77 11.59
CA ARG A 788 7.24 45.22 11.52
C ARG A 788 6.13 46.02 10.83
N ARG A 789 5.42 45.39 9.88
CA ARG A 789 4.34 46.06 9.12
C ARG A 789 2.95 45.81 9.66
N SER A 790 2.81 45.00 10.74
CA SER A 790 1.52 44.69 11.34
C SER A 790 0.79 45.91 11.86
N ASP A 791 -0.48 46.06 11.53
CA ASP A 791 -1.38 47.07 12.13
C ASP A 791 -1.81 46.61 13.52
N ILE A 792 -1.26 47.22 14.53
CA ILE A 792 -1.55 46.90 15.94
C ILE A 792 -3.01 47.22 16.34
N ASN A 793 -3.74 47.98 15.52
CA ASN A 793 -5.16 48.23 15.76
C ASN A 793 -6.06 47.11 15.23
N SER A 794 -5.53 46.25 14.37
CA SER A 794 -6.19 45.01 13.95
C SER A 794 -5.95 43.91 15.00
N PRO A 795 -6.99 43.38 15.66
CA PRO A 795 -6.80 42.31 16.66
C PRO A 795 -6.05 41.11 16.13
N LEU A 796 -6.32 40.69 14.89
CA LEU A 796 -5.65 39.56 14.22
C LEU A 796 -4.18 39.88 13.98
N GLU A 797 -3.86 41.04 13.36
CA GLU A 797 -2.44 41.35 13.06
C GLU A 797 -1.64 41.59 14.36
N ALA A 798 -2.23 42.15 15.39
CA ALA A 798 -1.62 42.26 16.72
C ALA A 798 -1.32 40.89 17.34
N TYR A 799 -2.26 39.94 17.23
CA TYR A 799 -2.06 38.55 17.69
C TYR A 799 -0.96 37.88 16.91
N LEU A 800 -0.98 37.91 15.58
CA LEU A 800 0.04 37.30 14.74
C LEU A 800 1.43 37.91 14.95
N SER A 801 1.51 39.24 15.13
CA SER A 801 2.73 39.94 15.52
C SER A 801 3.31 39.40 16.83
N HIS A 802 2.43 39.14 17.82
CA HIS A 802 2.82 38.53 19.09
C HIS A 802 3.30 37.08 18.91
N ARG A 803 2.65 36.26 18.08
CA ARG A 803 3.10 34.89 17.76
C ARG A 803 4.49 34.88 17.13
N ILE A 804 4.71 35.75 16.14
CA ILE A 804 6.02 35.90 15.49
C ILE A 804 7.08 36.34 16.54
N LYS A 805 6.74 37.24 17.42
CA LYS A 805 7.66 37.67 18.48
C LYS A 805 8.00 36.51 19.44
N GLN A 806 7.00 35.71 19.85
CA GLN A 806 7.25 34.49 20.68
C GLN A 806 8.24 33.57 20.04
N PHE A 807 8.10 33.33 18.74
CA PHE A 807 9.06 32.52 17.97
C PHE A 807 10.45 33.15 17.95
N GLN A 808 10.55 34.47 17.73
CA GLN A 808 11.84 35.18 17.67
C GLN A 808 12.56 35.26 19.02
N ASP A 809 11.80 35.39 20.13
CA ASP A 809 12.35 35.45 21.48
C ASP A 809 12.92 34.07 21.94
N ASP A 810 12.29 32.95 21.59
CA ASP A 810 12.75 31.62 21.98
C ASP A 810 12.36 30.55 20.89
N PRO A 811 13.12 30.49 19.79
CA PRO A 811 12.81 29.57 18.70
C PRO A 811 12.82 28.08 19.10
N GLU A 812 13.64 27.72 20.11
CA GLU A 812 13.79 26.33 20.53
C GLU A 812 12.58 25.81 21.34
N LYS A 813 11.89 26.70 22.04
CA LYS A 813 10.68 26.36 22.82
C LYS A 813 9.38 26.71 22.11
N PHE A 814 9.46 27.36 20.96
CA PHE A 814 8.27 27.74 20.23
C PHE A 814 7.51 26.51 19.74
N VAL A 815 6.20 26.52 19.94
CA VAL A 815 5.29 25.50 19.43
C VAL A 815 4.33 26.16 18.43
N ALA A 816 4.46 25.81 17.16
CA ALA A 816 3.54 26.25 16.13
C ALA A 816 2.13 25.63 16.36
N ALA A 817 1.10 26.34 15.92
CA ALA A 817 -0.24 25.79 15.93
C ALA A 817 -0.32 24.58 14.99
N LYS A 818 -0.95 23.50 15.46
CA LYS A 818 -1.16 22.32 14.63
C LYS A 818 -2.07 22.66 13.45
N PRO A 819 -1.85 22.06 12.28
CA PRO A 819 -2.80 22.13 11.18
C PRO A 819 -4.17 21.61 11.60
N ILE A 820 -5.23 22.21 11.08
CA ILE A 820 -6.58 21.68 11.20
C ILE A 820 -6.74 20.56 10.17
N GLU A 821 -6.87 19.34 10.67
CA GLU A 821 -6.93 18.16 9.81
C GLU A 821 -8.23 18.16 9.00
N ALA A 822 -8.07 18.10 7.68
CA ALA A 822 -9.19 17.87 6.78
C ALA A 822 -9.66 16.40 6.88
N PRO A 823 -10.92 16.11 6.57
CA PRO A 823 -11.42 14.73 6.49
C PRO A 823 -10.51 13.88 5.59
N PRO A 824 -10.33 12.58 5.89
CA PRO A 824 -9.54 11.69 5.05
C PRO A 824 -9.99 11.74 3.59
N GLY A 825 -9.06 11.80 2.69
CA GLY A 825 -9.34 11.78 1.26
C GLY A 825 -9.67 10.38 0.73
N MET A 826 -9.33 10.14 -0.51
CA MET A 826 -9.37 8.81 -1.09
C MET A 826 -8.38 7.90 -0.35
N PRO A 827 -8.76 6.66 -0.02
CA PRO A 827 -7.85 5.74 0.64
C PRO A 827 -6.60 5.52 -0.22
N ILE A 828 -5.45 5.70 0.40
CA ILE A 828 -4.14 5.42 -0.19
C ILE A 828 -3.60 4.20 0.55
N GLY A 829 -3.19 3.16 -0.17
CA GLY A 829 -2.50 2.01 0.41
C GLY A 829 -1.27 2.48 1.16
N GLY A 830 -1.00 1.94 2.34
CA GLY A 830 0.27 2.16 3.03
C GLY A 830 1.42 1.63 2.18
N ASP A 831 2.62 2.14 2.45
CA ASP A 831 3.83 1.51 1.95
C ASP A 831 3.86 0.11 2.58
N GLU A 832 3.59 -0.92 1.79
CA GLU A 832 3.86 -2.29 2.21
C GLU A 832 5.38 -2.45 2.18
N GLU A 833 6.01 -2.34 3.37
CA GLU A 833 7.37 -2.80 3.58
C GLU A 833 7.49 -4.33 3.51
#